data_91a2998ce9d426ea2c5e0c39bb9089c0
#
_entry.id   91a2998ce9d426ea2c5e0c39bb9089c0
#
_cell.length_a   1.000
_cell.length_b   1.000
_cell.length_c   1.000
_cell.angle_alpha   90.00
_cell.angle_beta   90.00
_cell.angle_gamma   90.00
#
_symmetry.space_group_name_H-M   'P 1'
#
loop_
_entity.id
_entity.type
_entity.pdbx_description
1 polymer ?
#
loop_
_entity_poly.entity_id
_entity_poly.type
_entity_poly.pdbx_seq_one_letter_code
_entity_poly.pdbx_strand_id
1 'polypeptide(L)'
;MGQNELYTGKTPINLIFRKINFTNDPMRRLWLGGLMIIFLVNAPIKAQRVSSISEKTKNLEKQDGFFPVYWNETTGTIYLEIKTLGQDFLYVSSMPAGLGSNDIGLDRSQLGRTRLVRFERSGPKILLVMPNLRYRADSDSNAERMSVREAFAEGIIWGFKVEAEESGRILVDATDFVIRDANDVIGRLSGSNQGRFALDKSRSAPVPAMLKAFPQNTELEARITFTSENPGRYVRDVAADPNSVTLSVRHSLIMLPDDGYHPRVFHPGAGYGSVSYMDYAVPIGEDMMKRYIRRHRLIKQDPNSVISDPVSPIVYYLDSGTPEPVRGALLDGARWWSEAFEAAGFSNAFRIEMLPEGADPMDVRYNTIQWVHRATRGWSYGASIVDPRTGEIIKGHVSLGSLRVRQDYLIAEGLLAPYEDSLAEDDPMLAMSLARIRQLSAHEIGHTLGLSHNFASSINRRASVMDYPAPYATVNNDGEIDLHQAYGNGIGQWDKVAIAYGYAQPLPREIEQDLLDTILQTAWDQGLLYITDADARPAGAAHPLSNLWDNGEDMVRSLYHELDVRQVALAAFDERVLRAGRPLATMEETLVPLYLRHRYQIEATTKLLGGVIYTYAHRGDRQAQQMPVQTHIQMDALDALLATLSSEALRVPESVRMQMPPRPPGFPMHRELFHRHTGLTFDSYTPAAVVATMVFSQILNPERAARLTYQSDLDETLPTFHRVLETVSDAVWGVTMSDDAYEAELQRVVQQVWIDELIGLASEPTAAPAVRAFVLERLREFVEWIPESPISAGDRETRYHREMVLSDIERYLARDYEAKEQTESITIPPGSPIGSEARRHYHHEFLHATDTQWCSHQ
;
A
#
# COMPACT_ATOMS: atom_id res chain seq x y z
N MET A 1 -6.92 41.00 -47.13
CA MET A 1 -5.83 42.01 -47.23
C MET A 1 -4.87 41.67 -46.11
N GLY A 2 -3.87 41.10 -46.36
CA GLY A 2 -2.55 41.15 -46.98
C GLY A 2 -1.59 40.77 -45.88
N GLN A 3 -0.74 39.94 -46.08
CA GLN A 3 0.36 39.41 -46.82
C GLN A 3 1.44 38.91 -45.88
N ASN A 4 1.80 37.69 -46.16
CA ASN A 4 3.09 37.00 -46.09
C ASN A 4 4.34 37.80 -45.61
N GLU A 5 5.19 37.14 -44.80
CA GLU A 5 6.63 37.02 -45.14
C GLU A 5 7.27 35.80 -44.49
N LEU A 6 7.88 35.01 -45.36
CA LEU A 6 8.80 33.89 -45.08
C LEU A 6 10.18 34.40 -44.67
N TYR A 7 10.81 33.77 -43.71
CA TYR A 7 12.30 33.81 -43.57
C TYR A 7 12.87 32.40 -43.49
N THR A 8 13.55 32.03 -44.58
CA THR A 8 14.46 30.88 -44.69
C THR A 8 15.83 31.27 -44.17
N GLY A 9 16.40 30.51 -43.26
CA GLY A 9 17.79 30.62 -42.81
C GLY A 9 18.48 29.25 -42.87
N LYS A 10 19.18 28.99 -43.97
CA LYS A 10 20.14 27.89 -44.10
C LYS A 10 21.49 28.32 -43.52
N THR A 11 22.08 27.51 -42.67
CA THR A 11 23.50 27.61 -42.33
C THR A 11 24.21 26.31 -42.73
N PRO A 12 25.37 26.36 -43.43
CA PRO A 12 26.03 25.18 -44.02
C PRO A 12 27.02 24.54 -43.06
N ILE A 13 27.08 23.22 -43.12
CA ILE A 13 28.06 22.38 -42.45
C ILE A 13 29.34 22.38 -43.30
N ASN A 14 30.45 22.88 -42.75
CA ASN A 14 31.79 22.80 -43.35
C ASN A 14 32.43 21.44 -43.03
N LEU A 15 32.65 20.62 -44.07
CA LEU A 15 33.50 19.45 -44.06
C LEU A 15 34.95 19.88 -44.36
N ILE A 16 35.85 19.64 -43.45
CA ILE A 16 37.28 19.80 -43.63
C ILE A 16 37.86 18.49 -44.17
N PHE A 17 38.18 18.49 -45.48
CA PHE A 17 39.02 17.44 -46.07
C PHE A 17 40.48 17.83 -45.89
N ARG A 18 41.26 17.03 -45.17
CA ARG A 18 42.75 17.08 -45.21
C ARG A 18 43.22 16.25 -46.39
N LYS A 19 43.87 16.92 -47.35
CA LYS A 19 44.66 16.32 -48.48
C LYS A 19 45.94 15.70 -47.94
N ILE A 20 46.17 14.42 -48.23
CA ILE A 20 47.47 13.78 -48.10
C ILE A 20 47.98 13.66 -49.52
N ASN A 21 49.18 14.32 -49.77
CA ASN A 21 49.87 14.30 -51.03
C ASN A 21 50.67 12.99 -51.20
N PHE A 22 50.44 12.35 -52.37
CA PHE A 22 51.36 11.32 -52.89
C PHE A 22 52.43 11.96 -53.68
N THR A 23 53.72 11.70 -53.38
CA THR A 23 54.88 11.93 -54.26
C THR A 23 55.17 10.66 -55.03
N ASN A 24 55.23 10.80 -56.33
CA ASN A 24 55.64 9.79 -57.27
C ASN A 24 57.21 9.51 -57.15
N ASP A 25 57.58 8.26 -57.29
CA ASP A 25 58.76 7.92 -58.16
C ASP A 25 58.68 6.44 -58.60
N PRO A 26 59.27 6.16 -59.82
CA PRO A 26 58.85 5.03 -60.62
C PRO A 26 59.87 3.92 -60.80
N MET A 27 59.38 2.79 -61.30
CA MET A 27 60.05 1.72 -62.05
C MET A 27 61.07 0.79 -61.34
N ARG A 28 60.66 -0.51 -61.32
CA ARG A 28 61.44 -1.51 -62.09
C ARG A 28 60.59 -2.80 -62.26
N ARG A 29 60.53 -3.18 -63.54
CA ARG A 29 60.03 -4.49 -64.02
C ARG A 29 61.01 -5.59 -63.66
N LEU A 30 60.47 -6.75 -63.24
CA LEU A 30 61.07 -8.04 -63.65
C LEU A 30 60.04 -9.13 -63.61
N TRP A 31 59.90 -9.78 -64.77
CA TRP A 31 59.09 -10.99 -64.94
C TRP A 31 59.74 -12.19 -64.29
N LEU A 32 59.01 -13.01 -63.62
CA LEU A 32 59.19 -14.44 -63.49
C LEU A 32 57.89 -15.11 -63.17
N GLY A 33 57.45 -15.93 -64.14
CA GLY A 33 56.26 -16.78 -64.00
C GLY A 33 56.44 -17.87 -62.92
N GLY A 34 55.44 -18.02 -62.09
CA GLY A 34 55.31 -19.12 -61.21
C GLY A 34 53.85 -19.55 -61.08
N LEU A 35 53.57 -20.71 -61.63
CA LEU A 35 52.29 -21.43 -61.44
C LEU A 35 51.96 -21.58 -59.95
N MET A 36 51.05 -20.81 -59.45
CA MET A 36 50.60 -21.03 -58.10
C MET A 36 49.31 -21.86 -58.18
N ILE A 37 49.42 -23.14 -57.79
CA ILE A 37 48.38 -24.11 -57.58
C ILE A 37 47.51 -23.57 -56.43
N ILE A 38 46.30 -23.14 -56.73
CA ILE A 38 45.28 -22.82 -55.73
C ILE A 38 44.82 -24.16 -55.16
N PHE A 39 45.39 -24.55 -54.03
CA PHE A 39 44.75 -25.53 -53.08
C PHE A 39 43.60 -24.82 -52.46
N LEU A 40 42.40 -25.00 -52.99
CA LEU A 40 41.17 -24.80 -52.24
C LEU A 40 41.18 -25.80 -51.08
N VAL A 41 41.69 -25.37 -49.92
CA VAL A 41 41.46 -26.08 -48.66
C VAL A 41 39.97 -25.91 -48.39
N ASN A 42 39.15 -26.87 -48.81
CA ASN A 42 37.83 -27.10 -48.27
C ASN A 42 38.07 -27.53 -46.80
N ALA A 43 38.29 -26.59 -45.90
CA ALA A 43 38.09 -26.84 -44.49
C ALA A 43 36.58 -27.02 -44.35
N PRO A 44 36.08 -28.21 -43.93
CA PRO A 44 34.69 -28.33 -43.60
C PRO A 44 34.45 -27.33 -42.47
N ILE A 45 33.59 -26.36 -42.71
CA ILE A 45 32.96 -25.59 -41.62
C ILE A 45 32.36 -26.67 -40.73
N LYS A 46 33.08 -27.10 -39.70
CA LYS A 46 32.49 -27.93 -38.62
C LYS A 46 31.33 -27.09 -38.08
N ALA A 47 30.16 -27.36 -38.61
CA ALA A 47 28.96 -26.96 -37.90
C ALA A 47 29.22 -27.38 -36.45
N GLN A 48 29.29 -26.40 -35.54
CA GLN A 48 29.56 -26.67 -34.13
C GLN A 48 28.44 -27.56 -33.65
N ARG A 49 28.72 -28.85 -33.53
CA ARG A 49 27.69 -29.85 -33.13
C ARG A 49 27.32 -29.47 -31.73
N VAL A 50 26.10 -29.00 -31.57
CA VAL A 50 25.56 -28.69 -30.26
C VAL A 50 25.62 -30.02 -29.46
N SER A 51 26.23 -29.98 -28.27
CA SER A 51 26.37 -31.16 -27.40
C SER A 51 25.01 -31.74 -27.06
N SER A 52 24.93 -33.06 -26.76
CA SER A 52 23.70 -33.61 -26.19
C SER A 52 23.52 -33.14 -24.74
N ILE A 53 22.29 -33.10 -24.30
CA ILE A 53 21.96 -32.73 -22.89
C ILE A 53 22.61 -33.78 -21.98
N SER A 54 22.45 -35.08 -22.30
CA SER A 54 23.02 -36.17 -21.54
C SER A 54 24.54 -36.09 -21.37
N GLU A 55 25.27 -35.64 -22.39
CA GLU A 55 26.72 -35.44 -22.33
C GLU A 55 27.06 -34.20 -21.46
N LYS A 56 26.37 -33.09 -21.66
CA LYS A 56 26.63 -31.84 -20.94
C LYS A 56 26.33 -31.92 -19.45
N THR A 57 25.35 -32.75 -19.05
CA THR A 57 24.85 -32.86 -17.67
C THR A 57 25.29 -34.15 -16.94
N LYS A 58 26.16 -34.96 -17.53
CA LYS A 58 26.51 -36.31 -17.04
C LYS A 58 26.93 -36.36 -15.57
N ASN A 59 27.58 -35.32 -15.05
CA ASN A 59 28.12 -35.31 -13.69
C ASN A 59 27.52 -34.13 -12.88
N LEU A 60 26.37 -33.62 -13.28
CA LEU A 60 25.71 -32.49 -12.60
C LEU A 60 24.62 -33.04 -11.67
N GLU A 61 24.40 -32.29 -10.58
CA GLU A 61 23.24 -32.52 -9.72
C GLU A 61 21.98 -32.10 -10.47
N LYS A 62 20.98 -33.02 -10.52
CA LYS A 62 19.72 -32.79 -11.23
C LYS A 62 18.56 -32.71 -10.25
N GLN A 63 17.70 -31.71 -10.43
CA GLN A 63 16.38 -31.59 -9.83
C GLN A 63 15.31 -31.76 -10.91
N ASP A 64 14.49 -32.83 -10.80
CA ASP A 64 13.39 -33.07 -11.74
C ASP A 64 12.07 -32.40 -11.29
N GLY A 65 11.36 -31.80 -12.22
CA GLY A 65 10.08 -31.15 -11.96
C GLY A 65 9.48 -30.47 -13.21
N PHE A 66 8.80 -29.35 -13.03
CA PHE A 66 8.16 -28.62 -14.14
C PHE A 66 9.16 -28.31 -15.23
N PHE A 67 10.23 -27.57 -14.90
CA PHE A 67 11.45 -27.45 -15.71
C PHE A 67 12.58 -28.08 -14.92
N PRO A 68 13.25 -29.13 -15.44
CA PRO A 68 14.42 -29.71 -14.77
C PRO A 68 15.57 -28.69 -14.68
N VAL A 69 16.24 -28.70 -13.53
CA VAL A 69 17.40 -27.80 -13.25
C VAL A 69 18.63 -28.67 -12.98
N TYR A 70 19.77 -28.26 -13.48
CA TYR A 70 21.05 -28.88 -13.20
C TYR A 70 22.01 -27.86 -12.60
N TRP A 71 22.70 -28.28 -11.54
CA TRP A 71 23.72 -27.47 -10.89
C TRP A 71 25.12 -27.99 -11.21
N ASN A 72 25.99 -27.09 -11.68
CA ASN A 72 27.41 -27.38 -11.87
C ASN A 72 28.21 -26.68 -10.76
N GLU A 73 28.60 -27.43 -9.73
CA GLU A 73 29.34 -26.91 -8.59
C GLU A 73 30.72 -26.36 -8.99
N THR A 74 31.38 -26.96 -9.97
CA THR A 74 32.72 -26.59 -10.41
C THR A 74 32.75 -25.17 -11.05
N THR A 75 31.72 -24.86 -11.83
CA THR A 75 31.63 -23.57 -12.57
C THR A 75 30.66 -22.58 -11.96
N GLY A 76 29.84 -22.97 -10.97
CA GLY A 76 28.77 -22.16 -10.41
C GLY A 76 27.62 -21.89 -11.41
N THR A 77 27.38 -22.80 -12.36
CA THR A 77 26.42 -22.61 -13.46
C THR A 77 25.11 -23.31 -13.20
N ILE A 78 24.01 -22.62 -13.43
CA ILE A 78 22.65 -23.17 -13.44
C ILE A 78 22.28 -23.49 -14.89
N TYR A 79 21.93 -24.74 -15.19
CA TYR A 79 21.30 -25.07 -16.46
C TYR A 79 19.82 -25.35 -16.26
N LEU A 80 19.00 -24.81 -17.16
CA LEU A 80 17.55 -25.03 -17.22
C LEU A 80 17.22 -25.84 -18.47
N GLU A 81 16.48 -26.96 -18.29
CA GLU A 81 16.01 -27.79 -19.41
C GLU A 81 14.61 -27.37 -19.84
N ILE A 82 14.46 -26.93 -21.07
CA ILE A 82 13.20 -26.51 -21.69
C ILE A 82 12.68 -27.69 -22.53
N LYS A 83 11.50 -28.21 -22.15
CA LYS A 83 10.90 -29.40 -22.80
C LYS A 83 10.08 -29.00 -24.02
N THR A 84 9.40 -27.85 -23.98
CA THR A 84 8.45 -27.43 -25.02
C THR A 84 8.58 -25.92 -25.25
N LEU A 85 8.68 -25.51 -26.51
CA LEU A 85 8.63 -24.11 -26.93
C LEU A 85 7.18 -23.69 -27.22
N GLY A 86 6.89 -22.39 -27.06
CA GLY A 86 5.59 -21.80 -27.35
C GLY A 86 4.49 -22.13 -26.32
N GLN A 87 4.80 -22.89 -25.28
CA GLN A 87 3.88 -23.15 -24.18
C GLN A 87 3.91 -22.00 -23.17
N ASP A 88 2.73 -21.46 -22.83
CA ASP A 88 2.58 -20.44 -21.82
C ASP A 88 2.77 -20.99 -20.39
N PHE A 89 3.37 -20.19 -19.52
CA PHE A 89 3.50 -20.45 -18.09
C PHE A 89 3.62 -19.12 -17.33
N LEU A 90 3.56 -19.14 -15.99
CA LEU A 90 3.71 -17.93 -15.19
C LEU A 90 5.17 -17.75 -14.73
N TYR A 91 5.61 -16.52 -14.73
CA TYR A 91 6.88 -16.09 -14.13
C TYR A 91 6.60 -15.07 -13.03
N VAL A 92 7.15 -15.32 -11.84
CA VAL A 92 7.07 -14.43 -10.68
C VAL A 92 8.47 -14.26 -10.11
N SER A 93 8.87 -13.03 -9.78
CA SER A 93 10.04 -12.79 -8.93
C SER A 93 9.59 -12.56 -7.49
N SER A 94 10.38 -12.94 -6.51
CA SER A 94 10.10 -12.70 -5.09
C SER A 94 11.38 -12.47 -4.29
N MET A 95 11.24 -12.01 -3.04
CA MET A 95 12.35 -11.73 -2.14
C MET A 95 12.32 -12.64 -0.92
N PRO A 96 12.93 -13.84 -0.94
CA PRO A 96 12.96 -14.75 0.21
C PRO A 96 13.63 -14.16 1.44
N ALA A 97 14.63 -13.28 1.25
CA ALA A 97 15.26 -12.50 2.30
C ALA A 97 15.32 -11.04 1.88
N GLY A 98 14.74 -10.19 2.71
CA GLY A 98 14.60 -8.76 2.48
C GLY A 98 15.57 -7.91 3.29
N LEU A 99 15.36 -6.58 3.22
CA LEU A 99 16.16 -5.59 3.92
C LEU A 99 15.70 -5.34 5.35
N GLY A 100 14.45 -5.65 5.67
CA GLY A 100 13.88 -5.46 7.01
C GLY A 100 13.49 -4.03 7.34
N SER A 101 13.33 -3.16 6.36
CA SER A 101 12.88 -1.77 6.51
C SER A 101 11.48 -1.58 5.90
N ASN A 102 10.52 -1.11 6.68
CA ASN A 102 9.22 -0.69 6.15
C ASN A 102 9.32 0.50 5.20
N ASP A 103 10.21 1.44 5.49
CA ASP A 103 10.34 2.69 4.76
C ASP A 103 10.82 2.50 3.32
N ILE A 104 11.51 1.38 3.07
CA ILE A 104 12.01 1.00 1.74
C ILE A 104 11.08 -0.01 1.06
N GLY A 105 10.40 -0.85 1.84
CA GLY A 105 9.45 -1.84 1.31
C GLY A 105 10.10 -3.02 0.58
N LEU A 106 11.37 -3.35 0.86
CA LEU A 106 12.07 -4.53 0.35
C LEU A 106 12.02 -5.63 1.42
N ASP A 107 10.84 -6.18 1.64
CA ASP A 107 10.57 -7.11 2.73
C ASP A 107 10.86 -8.58 2.38
N ARG A 108 11.14 -9.38 3.42
CA ARG A 108 11.11 -10.85 3.31
C ARG A 108 9.75 -11.28 2.77
N SER A 109 9.76 -12.18 1.79
CA SER A 109 8.59 -12.82 1.19
C SER A 109 7.75 -11.92 0.26
N GLN A 110 8.21 -10.71 -0.04
CA GLN A 110 7.53 -9.84 -0.99
C GLN A 110 7.47 -10.48 -2.38
N LEU A 111 6.25 -10.65 -2.90
CA LEU A 111 6.00 -11.08 -4.28
C LEU A 111 6.17 -9.91 -5.24
N GLY A 112 6.81 -10.19 -6.37
CA GLY A 112 6.76 -9.31 -7.53
C GLY A 112 5.52 -9.59 -8.40
N ARG A 113 5.45 -8.88 -9.53
CA ARG A 113 4.33 -9.02 -10.47
C ARG A 113 4.30 -10.41 -11.11
N THR A 114 3.13 -11.05 -11.15
CA THR A 114 2.88 -12.26 -11.95
C THR A 114 2.83 -11.89 -13.43
N ARG A 115 3.57 -12.61 -14.26
CA ARG A 115 3.65 -12.41 -15.71
C ARG A 115 3.36 -13.71 -16.43
N LEU A 116 2.51 -13.69 -17.44
CA LEU A 116 2.40 -14.79 -18.41
C LEU A 116 3.59 -14.70 -19.37
N VAL A 117 4.30 -15.82 -19.57
CA VAL A 117 5.47 -15.86 -20.42
C VAL A 117 5.53 -17.17 -21.20
N ARG A 118 6.36 -17.23 -22.26
CA ARG A 118 6.69 -18.43 -23.00
C ARG A 118 8.11 -18.39 -23.54
N PHE A 119 8.64 -19.57 -23.81
CA PHE A 119 9.95 -19.68 -24.48
C PHE A 119 9.77 -19.73 -25.99
N GLU A 120 10.45 -18.83 -26.71
CA GLU A 120 10.48 -18.79 -28.16
C GLU A 120 11.92 -18.88 -28.67
N ARG A 121 12.16 -19.58 -29.78
CA ARG A 121 13.48 -19.74 -30.37
C ARG A 121 13.74 -18.66 -31.42
N SER A 122 14.89 -18.00 -31.32
CA SER A 122 15.43 -17.09 -32.33
C SER A 122 16.88 -17.46 -32.62
N GLY A 123 17.08 -18.36 -33.62
CA GLY A 123 18.40 -18.88 -33.96
C GLY A 123 19.07 -19.60 -32.78
N PRO A 124 20.25 -19.13 -32.34
CA PRO A 124 20.98 -19.74 -31.21
C PRO A 124 20.48 -19.29 -29.84
N LYS A 125 19.44 -18.50 -29.75
CA LYS A 125 18.87 -17.97 -28.50
C LYS A 125 17.48 -18.55 -28.23
N ILE A 126 17.17 -18.70 -26.94
CA ILE A 126 15.80 -18.88 -26.47
C ILE A 126 15.41 -17.60 -25.75
N LEU A 127 14.36 -16.98 -26.21
CA LEU A 127 13.79 -15.74 -25.65
C LEU A 127 12.67 -16.09 -24.67
N LEU A 128 12.66 -15.43 -23.50
CA LEU A 128 11.56 -15.44 -22.57
C LEU A 128 10.65 -14.27 -22.94
N VAL A 129 9.58 -14.55 -23.66
CA VAL A 129 8.66 -13.57 -24.22
C VAL A 129 7.45 -13.43 -23.31
N MET A 130 7.06 -12.18 -23.03
CA MET A 130 5.86 -11.79 -22.29
C MET A 130 4.87 -11.17 -23.29
N PRO A 131 3.78 -11.87 -23.65
CA PRO A 131 2.74 -11.30 -24.52
C PRO A 131 1.99 -10.17 -23.81
N ASN A 132 1.48 -9.22 -24.59
CA ASN A 132 0.65 -8.17 -24.05
C ASN A 132 -0.78 -8.68 -23.84
N LEU A 133 -1.13 -8.99 -22.59
CA LEU A 133 -2.47 -9.49 -22.25
C LEU A 133 -3.50 -8.40 -22.00
N ARG A 134 -3.10 -7.14 -22.00
CA ARG A 134 -4.00 -6.02 -21.76
C ARG A 134 -4.92 -5.75 -22.96
N TYR A 135 -4.49 -6.15 -24.14
CA TYR A 135 -5.20 -5.96 -25.38
C TYR A 135 -5.32 -7.30 -26.10
N ARG A 136 -6.54 -7.75 -26.36
CA ARG A 136 -6.86 -9.06 -26.94
C ARG A 136 -7.93 -8.94 -28.01
N ALA A 137 -8.11 -9.99 -28.78
CA ALA A 137 -9.31 -10.25 -29.56
C ALA A 137 -9.76 -11.67 -29.25
N ASP A 138 -10.83 -11.84 -28.49
CA ASP A 138 -11.43 -13.14 -28.17
C ASP A 138 -12.29 -13.58 -29.37
N SER A 139 -11.62 -13.94 -30.45
CA SER A 139 -12.19 -14.23 -31.78
C SER A 139 -11.66 -15.56 -32.32
N ASP A 140 -12.48 -16.26 -33.11
CA ASP A 140 -12.04 -17.44 -33.83
C ASP A 140 -11.14 -17.09 -35.02
N SER A 141 -11.18 -15.83 -35.49
CA SER A 141 -10.35 -15.33 -36.57
C SER A 141 -8.90 -15.16 -36.15
N ASN A 142 -7.99 -15.96 -36.72
CA ASN A 142 -6.57 -15.80 -36.46
C ASN A 142 -6.04 -14.44 -36.97
N ALA A 143 -6.59 -13.92 -38.08
CA ALA A 143 -6.18 -12.61 -38.62
C ALA A 143 -6.52 -11.47 -37.65
N GLU A 144 -7.68 -11.52 -37.00
CA GLU A 144 -8.11 -10.54 -36.01
C GLU A 144 -7.24 -10.59 -34.77
N ARG A 145 -6.99 -11.79 -34.22
CA ARG A 145 -6.05 -11.98 -33.08
C ARG A 145 -4.65 -11.46 -33.41
N MET A 146 -4.14 -11.75 -34.62
CA MET A 146 -2.82 -11.27 -35.05
C MET A 146 -2.79 -9.77 -35.24
N SER A 147 -3.83 -9.15 -35.76
CA SER A 147 -3.94 -7.70 -35.95
C SER A 147 -3.81 -6.96 -34.61
N VAL A 148 -4.48 -7.45 -33.54
CA VAL A 148 -4.36 -6.88 -32.20
C VAL A 148 -2.96 -7.12 -31.61
N ARG A 149 -2.44 -8.35 -31.76
CA ARG A 149 -1.10 -8.68 -31.25
C ARG A 149 0.00 -7.84 -31.88
N GLU A 150 -0.08 -7.55 -33.18
CA GLU A 150 0.90 -6.71 -33.89
C GLU A 150 0.77 -5.22 -33.56
N ALA A 151 -0.42 -4.78 -33.08
CA ALA A 151 -0.66 -3.39 -32.70
C ALA A 151 -0.07 -3.03 -31.32
N PHE A 152 0.17 -4.01 -30.43
CA PHE A 152 0.60 -3.78 -29.07
C PHE A 152 1.87 -4.58 -28.74
N ALA A 153 2.92 -3.87 -28.32
CA ALA A 153 4.23 -4.45 -28.11
C ALA A 153 4.26 -5.58 -27.07
N GLU A 154 4.94 -6.66 -27.38
CA GLU A 154 5.35 -7.71 -26.45
C GLU A 154 6.61 -7.30 -25.67
N GLY A 155 6.86 -7.93 -24.52
CA GLY A 155 8.10 -7.77 -23.75
C GLY A 155 9.02 -8.98 -23.91
N ILE A 156 10.31 -8.75 -24.05
CA ILE A 156 11.31 -9.81 -23.94
C ILE A 156 12.03 -9.64 -22.61
N ILE A 157 11.77 -10.54 -21.66
CA ILE A 157 12.33 -10.48 -20.30
C ILE A 157 13.80 -10.88 -20.30
N TRP A 158 14.16 -11.90 -21.11
CA TRP A 158 15.53 -12.41 -21.19
C TRP A 158 15.79 -13.17 -22.48
N GLY A 159 17.09 -13.30 -22.84
CA GLY A 159 17.57 -14.11 -23.96
C GLY A 159 18.63 -15.09 -23.49
N PHE A 160 18.30 -16.37 -23.43
CA PHE A 160 19.18 -17.45 -23.02
C PHE A 160 20.00 -17.94 -24.22
N LYS A 161 21.25 -18.36 -23.95
CA LYS A 161 22.08 -19.05 -24.90
C LYS A 161 21.82 -20.56 -24.87
N VAL A 162 21.63 -21.18 -26.02
CA VAL A 162 21.52 -22.64 -26.12
C VAL A 162 22.87 -23.28 -25.85
N GLU A 163 22.92 -24.19 -24.88
CA GLU A 163 24.16 -24.92 -24.48
C GLU A 163 24.18 -26.38 -24.97
N ALA A 164 23.02 -27.04 -25.03
CA ALA A 164 22.88 -28.40 -25.55
C ALA A 164 21.45 -28.65 -26.06
N GLU A 165 21.31 -29.64 -26.94
CA GLU A 165 20.01 -30.07 -27.46
C GLU A 165 19.95 -31.58 -27.56
N GLU A 166 18.78 -32.19 -27.20
CA GLU A 166 18.57 -33.64 -27.31
C GLU A 166 17.08 -33.98 -27.44
N SER A 167 16.68 -34.64 -28.50
CA SER A 167 15.32 -35.14 -28.69
C SER A 167 14.23 -34.01 -28.56
N GLY A 168 14.50 -32.82 -29.10
CA GLY A 168 13.58 -31.72 -29.07
C GLY A 168 13.62 -30.90 -27.76
N ARG A 169 14.35 -31.34 -26.76
CA ARG A 169 14.61 -30.61 -25.49
C ARG A 169 15.83 -29.70 -25.65
N ILE A 170 15.82 -28.59 -24.99
CA ILE A 170 16.87 -27.55 -25.07
C ILE A 170 17.41 -27.28 -23.67
N LEU A 171 18.72 -27.29 -23.53
CA LEU A 171 19.40 -26.87 -22.31
C LEU A 171 19.95 -25.45 -22.50
N VAL A 172 19.65 -24.55 -21.55
CA VAL A 172 20.14 -23.19 -21.54
C VAL A 172 20.90 -22.87 -20.26
N ASP A 173 21.85 -21.92 -20.35
CA ASP A 173 22.50 -21.34 -19.17
C ASP A 173 21.58 -20.25 -18.58
N ALA A 174 21.11 -20.47 -17.36
CA ALA A 174 20.22 -19.57 -16.64
C ALA A 174 20.95 -18.71 -15.58
N THR A 175 22.26 -18.83 -15.43
CA THR A 175 23.02 -18.21 -14.34
C THR A 175 22.87 -16.69 -14.31
N ASP A 176 23.10 -16.03 -15.44
CA ASP A 176 22.96 -14.56 -15.53
C ASP A 176 21.50 -14.08 -15.43
N PHE A 177 20.54 -14.92 -15.81
CA PHE A 177 19.11 -14.63 -15.62
C PHE A 177 18.76 -14.60 -14.14
N VAL A 178 19.34 -15.48 -13.36
CA VAL A 178 19.09 -15.59 -11.91
C VAL A 178 19.82 -14.47 -11.15
N ILE A 179 21.02 -14.08 -11.61
CA ILE A 179 21.83 -13.00 -11.01
C ILE A 179 21.47 -11.66 -11.68
N ARG A 180 20.24 -11.18 -11.51
CA ARG A 180 19.79 -9.87 -11.99
C ARG A 180 18.88 -9.20 -10.99
N ASP A 181 18.76 -7.89 -11.06
CA ASP A 181 17.79 -7.12 -10.28
C ASP A 181 16.36 -7.33 -10.86
N ALA A 182 15.72 -8.43 -10.49
CA ALA A 182 14.39 -8.78 -10.98
C ALA A 182 13.25 -8.10 -10.20
N ASN A 183 13.56 -7.54 -9.03
CA ASN A 183 12.59 -6.90 -8.12
C ASN A 183 12.73 -5.39 -8.09
N ASP A 184 13.56 -4.82 -9.01
CA ASP A 184 13.81 -3.38 -9.09
C ASP A 184 14.31 -2.78 -7.76
N VAL A 185 15.22 -3.50 -7.10
CA VAL A 185 15.82 -3.07 -5.82
C VAL A 185 16.50 -1.70 -6.00
N ILE A 186 17.22 -1.51 -7.11
CA ILE A 186 17.91 -0.23 -7.43
C ILE A 186 16.90 0.91 -7.54
N GLY A 187 15.82 0.70 -8.28
CA GLY A 187 14.75 1.70 -8.45
C GLY A 187 14.08 2.05 -7.13
N ARG A 188 13.77 1.05 -6.29
CA ARG A 188 13.15 1.25 -4.98
C ARG A 188 14.04 2.00 -3.99
N LEU A 189 15.33 1.64 -3.92
CA LEU A 189 16.30 2.36 -3.08
C LEU A 189 16.46 3.82 -3.53
N SER A 190 16.51 4.07 -4.84
CA SER A 190 16.55 5.42 -5.38
C SER A 190 15.27 6.21 -5.13
N GLY A 191 14.11 5.60 -5.37
CA GLY A 191 12.79 6.23 -5.18
C GLY A 191 12.49 6.58 -3.72
N SER A 192 13.02 5.80 -2.77
CA SER A 192 12.95 6.08 -1.33
C SER A 192 14.07 6.98 -0.82
N ASN A 193 14.84 7.64 -1.69
CA ASN A 193 15.95 8.53 -1.35
C ASN A 193 17.09 7.83 -0.56
N GLN A 194 17.31 6.53 -0.80
CA GLN A 194 18.35 5.77 -0.12
C GLN A 194 19.70 5.80 -0.85
N GLY A 195 19.85 6.64 -1.87
CA GLY A 195 21.07 6.79 -2.65
C GLY A 195 21.07 5.95 -3.93
N ARG A 196 22.19 6.03 -4.67
CA ARG A 196 22.36 5.30 -5.93
C ARG A 196 23.10 4.00 -5.67
N PHE A 197 22.45 2.90 -5.96
CA PHE A 197 23.01 1.56 -5.85
C PHE A 197 23.29 0.96 -7.23
N ALA A 198 24.25 0.08 -7.29
CA ALA A 198 24.57 -0.71 -8.48
C ALA A 198 24.73 -2.19 -8.11
N LEU A 199 24.28 -3.07 -8.99
CA LEU A 199 24.45 -4.52 -8.82
C LEU A 199 25.94 -4.89 -8.96
N ASP A 200 26.48 -5.61 -7.98
CA ASP A 200 27.82 -6.17 -7.98
C ASP A 200 27.79 -7.68 -8.27
N LYS A 201 28.02 -8.03 -9.53
CA LYS A 201 28.04 -9.44 -9.96
C LYS A 201 29.17 -10.26 -9.31
N SER A 202 30.28 -9.63 -8.92
CA SER A 202 31.43 -10.33 -8.33
C SER A 202 31.13 -10.86 -6.92
N ARG A 203 30.16 -10.22 -6.22
CA ARG A 203 29.68 -10.58 -4.89
C ARG A 203 28.27 -11.17 -4.92
N SER A 204 27.77 -11.57 -6.11
CA SER A 204 26.47 -12.18 -6.30
C SER A 204 26.62 -13.62 -6.78
N ALA A 205 25.79 -14.54 -6.25
CA ALA A 205 25.90 -15.95 -6.60
C ALA A 205 24.55 -16.69 -6.44
N PRO A 206 24.29 -17.75 -7.24
CA PRO A 206 23.20 -18.68 -7.00
C PRO A 206 23.26 -19.31 -5.59
N VAL A 207 22.13 -19.74 -5.08
CA VAL A 207 22.00 -20.48 -3.81
C VAL A 207 21.63 -21.94 -4.13
N PRO A 208 22.60 -22.89 -4.21
CA PRO A 208 22.35 -24.25 -4.68
C PRO A 208 21.26 -24.98 -3.91
N ALA A 209 21.23 -24.84 -2.58
CA ALA A 209 20.22 -25.44 -1.72
C ALA A 209 18.77 -24.97 -1.99
N MET A 210 18.63 -23.81 -2.67
CA MET A 210 17.34 -23.18 -3.02
C MET A 210 17.01 -23.31 -4.52
N LEU A 211 17.77 -24.12 -5.26
CA LEU A 211 17.40 -24.57 -6.60
C LEU A 211 16.48 -25.79 -6.43
N LYS A 212 15.19 -25.62 -6.69
CA LYS A 212 14.16 -26.63 -6.47
C LYS A 212 13.30 -26.80 -7.71
N ALA A 213 12.94 -28.02 -8.02
CA ALA A 213 11.97 -28.33 -9.06
C ALA A 213 10.85 -29.20 -8.48
N PHE A 214 9.65 -28.64 -8.44
CA PHE A 214 8.42 -29.29 -8.00
C PHE A 214 7.57 -29.71 -9.22
N PRO A 215 6.54 -30.53 -9.05
CA PRO A 215 5.69 -30.96 -10.17
C PRO A 215 5.04 -29.80 -10.94
N GLN A 216 4.71 -28.70 -10.25
CA GLN A 216 3.99 -27.55 -10.85
C GLN A 216 4.80 -26.26 -10.89
N ASN A 217 6.00 -26.22 -10.31
CA ASN A 217 6.86 -25.05 -10.37
C ASN A 217 8.35 -25.40 -10.27
N THR A 218 9.18 -24.47 -10.75
CA THR A 218 10.63 -24.51 -10.61
C THR A 218 11.11 -23.21 -10.02
N GLU A 219 11.94 -23.28 -8.99
CA GLU A 219 12.43 -22.19 -8.18
C GLU A 219 13.93 -22.03 -8.33
N LEU A 220 14.36 -20.82 -8.70
CA LEU A 220 15.78 -20.46 -8.88
C LEU A 220 16.09 -19.27 -7.99
N GLU A 221 17.04 -19.41 -7.07
CA GLU A 221 17.37 -18.33 -6.12
C GLU A 221 18.83 -17.93 -6.20
N ALA A 222 19.08 -16.64 -6.06
CA ALA A 222 20.42 -16.07 -5.90
C ALA A 222 20.49 -15.04 -4.77
N ARG A 223 21.65 -14.95 -4.14
CA ARG A 223 22.04 -13.79 -3.33
C ARG A 223 22.62 -12.72 -4.28
N ILE A 224 22.07 -11.53 -4.21
CA ILE A 224 22.43 -10.42 -5.06
C ILE A 224 22.90 -9.27 -4.18
N THR A 225 24.12 -8.79 -4.46
CA THR A 225 24.75 -7.68 -3.73
C THR A 225 24.61 -6.39 -4.53
N PHE A 226 24.18 -5.34 -3.85
CA PHE A 226 24.07 -3.98 -4.35
C PHE A 226 25.01 -3.08 -3.58
N THR A 227 25.72 -2.18 -4.26
CA THR A 227 26.74 -1.32 -3.67
C THR A 227 26.46 0.15 -3.91
N SER A 228 26.76 0.98 -2.91
CA SER A 228 26.63 2.43 -2.96
C SER A 228 27.74 3.10 -2.15
N GLU A 229 28.20 4.26 -2.59
CA GLU A 229 29.15 5.09 -1.82
C GLU A 229 28.42 5.98 -0.80
N ASN A 230 27.17 6.31 -1.04
CA ASN A 230 26.39 7.23 -0.23
C ASN A 230 25.00 6.65 0.10
N PRO A 231 24.92 5.61 0.96
CA PRO A 231 23.65 5.02 1.36
C PRO A 231 22.82 5.98 2.22
N GLY A 232 21.49 5.94 2.05
CA GLY A 232 20.55 6.73 2.82
C GLY A 232 20.38 6.23 4.26
N ARG A 233 19.62 7.00 5.04
CA ARG A 233 19.40 6.75 6.48
C ARG A 233 18.80 5.37 6.73
N TYR A 234 17.70 5.02 6.04
CA TYR A 234 16.97 3.78 6.31
C TYR A 234 17.78 2.52 5.97
N VAL A 235 18.68 2.59 4.98
CA VAL A 235 19.63 1.50 4.72
C VAL A 235 20.64 1.39 5.86
N ARG A 236 21.17 2.53 6.35
CA ARG A 236 22.12 2.53 7.47
C ARG A 236 21.52 1.97 8.76
N ASP A 237 20.23 2.14 8.96
CA ASP A 237 19.54 1.67 10.17
C ASP A 237 19.39 0.13 10.20
N VAL A 238 19.41 -0.56 9.04
CA VAL A 238 19.05 -1.99 8.97
C VAL A 238 20.13 -2.88 8.34
N ALA A 239 21.01 -2.34 7.51
CA ALA A 239 22.02 -3.16 6.82
C ALA A 239 23.27 -3.36 7.69
N ALA A 240 23.84 -4.58 7.68
CA ALA A 240 25.10 -4.88 8.35
C ALA A 240 26.27 -4.06 7.79
N ASP A 241 26.29 -3.84 6.47
CA ASP A 241 27.15 -2.89 5.77
C ASP A 241 26.28 -2.07 4.82
N PRO A 242 26.02 -0.78 5.15
CA PRO A 242 25.17 0.06 4.31
C PRO A 242 25.70 0.27 2.88
N ASN A 243 27.01 0.15 2.69
CA ASN A 243 27.65 0.32 1.38
C ASN A 243 27.59 -0.96 0.52
N SER A 244 27.18 -2.09 1.13
CA SER A 244 27.18 -3.41 0.48
C SER A 244 25.99 -4.25 0.96
N VAL A 245 24.81 -3.98 0.40
CA VAL A 245 23.56 -4.66 0.77
C VAL A 245 23.38 -5.92 -0.04
N THR A 246 23.18 -7.06 0.63
CA THR A 246 22.93 -8.35 -0.04
C THR A 246 21.53 -8.83 0.28
N LEU A 247 20.72 -9.10 -0.75
CA LEU A 247 19.35 -9.60 -0.67
C LEU A 247 19.22 -10.93 -1.42
N SER A 248 18.22 -11.75 -1.08
CA SER A 248 17.88 -12.92 -1.88
C SER A 248 16.78 -12.56 -2.88
N VAL A 249 17.00 -12.91 -4.14
CA VAL A 249 16.01 -12.80 -5.21
C VAL A 249 15.70 -14.19 -5.74
N ARG A 250 14.42 -14.53 -5.86
CA ARG A 250 13.93 -15.80 -6.35
C ARG A 250 13.13 -15.59 -7.63
N HIS A 251 13.29 -16.53 -8.56
CA HIS A 251 12.58 -16.61 -9.83
C HIS A 251 11.74 -17.89 -9.83
N SER A 252 10.44 -17.76 -9.86
CA SER A 252 9.48 -18.86 -9.90
C SER A 252 8.93 -19.01 -11.31
N LEU A 253 9.09 -20.18 -11.89
CA LEU A 253 8.50 -20.60 -13.16
C LEU A 253 7.36 -21.57 -12.80
N ILE A 254 6.10 -21.20 -13.09
CA ILE A 254 4.92 -21.88 -12.55
C ILE A 254 4.05 -22.37 -13.70
N MET A 255 3.64 -23.63 -13.63
CA MET A 255 2.72 -24.24 -14.58
C MET A 255 1.36 -23.54 -14.50
N LEU A 256 0.76 -23.24 -15.65
CA LEU A 256 -0.63 -22.79 -15.69
C LEU A 256 -1.58 -23.92 -15.26
N PRO A 257 -2.69 -23.59 -14.60
CA PRO A 257 -3.75 -24.56 -14.33
C PRO A 257 -4.40 -25.03 -15.64
N ASP A 258 -5.17 -26.10 -15.54
CA ASP A 258 -6.00 -26.58 -16.68
C ASP A 258 -7.12 -25.56 -17.04
N ASP A 259 -7.77 -25.76 -18.17
CA ASP A 259 -8.81 -24.87 -18.71
C ASP A 259 -10.19 -25.04 -18.03
N GLY A 260 -10.28 -25.78 -16.91
CA GLY A 260 -11.54 -26.05 -16.19
C GLY A 260 -12.01 -24.91 -15.27
N TYR A 261 -11.30 -23.79 -15.21
CA TYR A 261 -11.72 -22.63 -14.43
C TYR A 261 -12.69 -21.76 -15.20
N HIS A 262 -13.80 -21.35 -14.56
CA HIS A 262 -14.78 -20.43 -15.13
C HIS A 262 -14.60 -19.03 -14.50
N PRO A 263 -14.10 -18.03 -15.27
CA PRO A 263 -14.00 -16.67 -14.80
C PRO A 263 -15.36 -16.10 -14.40
N ARG A 264 -15.41 -15.40 -13.27
CA ARG A 264 -16.62 -14.73 -12.80
C ARG A 264 -16.54 -13.23 -13.09
N VAL A 265 -17.63 -12.67 -13.60
CA VAL A 265 -17.72 -11.25 -13.97
C VAL A 265 -17.52 -10.38 -12.72
N PHE A 266 -16.76 -9.31 -12.90
CA PHE A 266 -16.55 -8.30 -11.85
C PHE A 266 -17.75 -7.37 -11.75
N HIS A 267 -18.16 -7.07 -10.52
CA HIS A 267 -19.10 -5.99 -10.21
C HIS A 267 -18.44 -5.05 -9.19
N PRO A 268 -18.49 -3.71 -9.39
CA PRO A 268 -17.80 -2.76 -8.51
C PRO A 268 -18.31 -2.80 -7.05
N GLY A 269 -19.56 -3.18 -6.84
CA GLY A 269 -20.14 -3.34 -5.50
C GLY A 269 -19.91 -4.71 -4.85
N ALA A 270 -19.12 -5.62 -5.45
CA ALA A 270 -18.95 -6.98 -4.93
C ALA A 270 -17.73 -7.17 -4.01
N GLY A 271 -16.86 -6.17 -3.91
CA GLY A 271 -15.72 -6.22 -2.99
C GLY A 271 -14.51 -7.04 -3.44
N TYR A 272 -14.34 -7.26 -4.75
CA TYR A 272 -13.23 -8.05 -5.30
C TYR A 272 -12.23 -7.22 -6.08
N GLY A 273 -10.95 -7.61 -5.98
CA GLY A 273 -9.97 -7.24 -6.99
C GLY A 273 -10.21 -7.96 -8.32
N SER A 274 -9.79 -7.36 -9.45
CA SER A 274 -10.06 -7.89 -10.77
C SER A 274 -8.80 -8.09 -11.62
N VAL A 275 -8.94 -8.90 -12.68
CA VAL A 275 -8.11 -8.86 -13.88
C VAL A 275 -8.93 -8.23 -14.99
N SER A 276 -8.31 -7.37 -15.80
CA SER A 276 -9.01 -6.65 -16.86
C SER A 276 -8.22 -6.62 -18.16
N TYR A 277 -8.93 -6.56 -19.29
CA TYR A 277 -8.35 -6.40 -20.62
C TYR A 277 -9.36 -5.77 -21.59
N MET A 278 -8.85 -5.15 -22.64
CA MET A 278 -9.68 -4.67 -23.75
C MET A 278 -9.82 -5.77 -24.82
N ASP A 279 -11.06 -6.15 -25.10
CA ASP A 279 -11.40 -7.12 -26.13
C ASP A 279 -11.85 -6.40 -27.43
N TYR A 280 -11.03 -6.49 -28.46
CA TYR A 280 -11.28 -5.85 -29.75
C TYR A 280 -12.24 -6.65 -30.65
N ALA A 281 -12.67 -7.85 -30.22
CA ALA A 281 -13.61 -8.68 -30.96
C ALA A 281 -15.08 -8.48 -30.54
N VAL A 282 -15.34 -7.67 -29.50
CA VAL A 282 -16.74 -7.40 -29.09
C VAL A 282 -17.50 -6.62 -30.16
N PRO A 283 -18.84 -6.81 -30.27
CA PRO A 283 -19.68 -6.04 -31.18
C PRO A 283 -19.57 -4.53 -30.95
N ILE A 284 -19.67 -3.76 -32.04
CA ILE A 284 -19.71 -2.29 -31.96
C ILE A 284 -20.92 -1.86 -31.13
N GLY A 285 -20.70 -1.16 -30.06
CA GLY A 285 -21.76 -0.72 -29.12
C GLY A 285 -21.74 -1.46 -27.79
N GLU A 286 -20.94 -2.51 -27.63
CA GLU A 286 -20.65 -3.15 -26.34
C GLU A 286 -19.36 -2.59 -25.71
N ASP A 287 -19.26 -2.67 -24.38
CA ASP A 287 -18.03 -2.27 -23.67
C ASP A 287 -16.89 -3.24 -24.00
N MET A 288 -15.81 -2.69 -24.53
CA MET A 288 -14.60 -3.44 -24.83
C MET A 288 -13.87 -3.94 -23.58
N MET A 289 -14.08 -3.31 -22.42
CA MET A 289 -13.38 -3.63 -21.18
C MET A 289 -14.02 -4.84 -20.50
N LYS A 290 -13.36 -5.98 -20.57
CA LYS A 290 -13.74 -7.19 -19.83
C LYS A 290 -13.05 -7.19 -18.48
N ARG A 291 -13.78 -7.55 -17.40
CA ARG A 291 -13.28 -7.61 -16.03
C ARG A 291 -13.76 -8.89 -15.36
N TYR A 292 -12.83 -9.64 -14.75
CA TYR A 292 -13.14 -10.84 -13.99
C TYR A 292 -12.56 -10.70 -12.59
N ILE A 293 -13.30 -11.17 -11.57
CA ILE A 293 -12.81 -11.17 -10.18
C ILE A 293 -11.65 -12.15 -10.02
N ARG A 294 -10.78 -11.85 -9.04
CA ARG A 294 -9.75 -12.81 -8.60
C ARG A 294 -10.34 -13.71 -7.54
N ARG A 295 -10.24 -15.03 -7.70
CA ARG A 295 -10.70 -16.00 -6.72
C ARG A 295 -10.01 -17.35 -6.89
N HIS A 296 -9.97 -18.16 -5.84
CA HIS A 296 -9.56 -19.55 -5.95
C HIS A 296 -10.61 -20.36 -6.73
N ARG A 297 -10.16 -21.43 -7.37
CA ARG A 297 -11.06 -22.44 -7.91
C ARG A 297 -11.70 -23.19 -6.75
N LEU A 298 -13.02 -23.21 -6.69
CA LEU A 298 -13.79 -23.96 -5.71
C LEU A 298 -15.03 -24.52 -6.42
N ILE A 299 -15.18 -25.84 -6.41
CA ILE A 299 -16.24 -26.57 -7.13
C ILE A 299 -16.90 -27.53 -6.17
N LYS A 300 -18.24 -27.51 -6.10
CA LYS A 300 -19.01 -28.47 -5.30
C LYS A 300 -18.79 -29.90 -5.78
N GLN A 301 -18.65 -30.83 -4.85
CA GLN A 301 -18.59 -32.27 -5.13
C GLN A 301 -19.93 -32.77 -5.65
N ASP A 302 -21.04 -32.28 -5.07
CA ASP A 302 -22.39 -32.49 -5.57
C ASP A 302 -23.02 -31.15 -6.00
N PRO A 303 -23.08 -30.85 -7.30
CA PRO A 303 -23.65 -29.60 -7.81
C PRO A 303 -25.16 -29.48 -7.61
N ASN A 304 -25.89 -30.58 -7.28
CA ASN A 304 -27.32 -30.55 -7.01
C ASN A 304 -27.65 -30.24 -5.54
N SER A 305 -26.68 -30.28 -4.68
CA SER A 305 -26.87 -30.00 -3.25
C SER A 305 -26.75 -28.53 -2.93
N VAL A 306 -27.63 -28.01 -2.06
CA VAL A 306 -27.54 -26.63 -1.54
C VAL A 306 -26.23 -26.45 -0.79
N ILE A 307 -25.82 -27.43 0.03
CA ILE A 307 -24.55 -27.45 0.75
C ILE A 307 -23.79 -28.70 0.34
N SER A 308 -22.52 -28.57 -0.04
CA SER A 308 -21.66 -29.66 -0.45
C SER A 308 -20.22 -29.43 -0.02
N ASP A 309 -19.48 -30.50 0.23
CA ASP A 309 -18.03 -30.42 0.30
C ASP A 309 -17.47 -29.98 -1.07
N PRO A 310 -16.34 -29.30 -1.12
CA PRO A 310 -15.66 -29.01 -2.37
C PRO A 310 -14.91 -30.24 -2.90
N VAL A 311 -14.68 -30.28 -4.21
CA VAL A 311 -13.77 -31.25 -4.84
C VAL A 311 -12.36 -31.14 -4.25
N SER A 312 -11.92 -29.92 -3.99
CA SER A 312 -10.64 -29.62 -3.33
C SER A 312 -10.81 -28.40 -2.43
N PRO A 313 -10.50 -28.51 -1.13
CA PRO A 313 -10.60 -27.38 -0.21
C PRO A 313 -9.47 -26.37 -0.44
N ILE A 314 -9.70 -25.12 -0.06
CA ILE A 314 -8.68 -24.07 0.05
C ILE A 314 -7.99 -24.25 1.41
N VAL A 315 -6.69 -24.59 1.40
CA VAL A 315 -5.92 -24.83 2.62
C VAL A 315 -4.79 -23.82 2.71
N TYR A 316 -4.67 -23.14 3.87
CA TYR A 316 -3.56 -22.27 4.20
C TYR A 316 -2.66 -22.91 5.24
N TYR A 317 -1.36 -22.59 5.17
CA TYR A 317 -0.33 -23.16 6.04
C TYR A 317 0.43 -22.04 6.75
N LEU A 318 0.43 -22.09 8.09
CA LEU A 318 1.15 -21.13 8.92
C LEU A 318 2.63 -21.52 9.07
N ASP A 319 3.51 -20.52 8.97
CA ASP A 319 4.95 -20.60 9.21
C ASP A 319 5.23 -21.11 10.64
N SER A 320 6.02 -22.18 10.73
CA SER A 320 6.44 -22.77 12.01
C SER A 320 7.27 -21.83 12.89
N GLY A 321 7.86 -20.78 12.31
CA GLY A 321 8.60 -19.73 13.04
C GLY A 321 7.75 -18.77 13.86
N THR A 322 6.42 -18.89 13.83
CA THR A 322 5.51 -18.05 14.61
C THR A 322 5.45 -18.48 16.07
N PRO A 323 5.74 -17.59 17.04
CA PRO A 323 5.74 -17.94 18.46
C PRO A 323 4.32 -17.97 19.07
N GLU A 324 4.15 -18.73 20.18
CA GLU A 324 2.97 -18.57 21.04
C GLU A 324 3.09 -17.26 21.86
N PRO A 325 1.95 -16.62 22.23
CA PRO A 325 0.55 -16.99 21.96
C PRO A 325 0.03 -16.48 20.58
N VAL A 326 0.88 -15.81 19.82
CA VAL A 326 0.51 -15.22 18.52
C VAL A 326 0.08 -16.30 17.51
N ARG A 327 0.76 -17.46 17.53
CA ARG A 327 0.40 -18.61 16.66
C ARG A 327 -1.05 -19.04 16.86
N GLY A 328 -1.47 -19.23 18.11
CA GLY A 328 -2.86 -19.55 18.43
C GLY A 328 -3.84 -18.53 17.89
N ALA A 329 -3.56 -17.23 18.12
CA ALA A 329 -4.42 -16.14 17.65
C ALA A 329 -4.52 -16.08 16.11
N LEU A 330 -3.43 -16.30 15.39
CA LEU A 330 -3.45 -16.32 13.92
C LEU A 330 -4.28 -17.48 13.37
N LEU A 331 -4.14 -18.67 13.95
CA LEU A 331 -4.92 -19.84 13.56
C LEU A 331 -6.41 -19.62 13.84
N ASP A 332 -6.76 -19.02 14.98
CA ASP A 332 -8.14 -18.75 15.36
C ASP A 332 -8.80 -17.76 14.39
N GLY A 333 -8.17 -16.63 14.12
CA GLY A 333 -8.70 -15.63 13.19
C GLY A 333 -8.84 -16.16 11.77
N ALA A 334 -7.88 -16.97 11.30
CA ALA A 334 -7.94 -17.61 10.00
C ALA A 334 -9.17 -18.52 9.84
N ARG A 335 -9.53 -19.28 10.88
CA ARG A 335 -10.68 -20.21 10.86
C ARG A 335 -12.03 -19.52 10.66
N TRP A 336 -12.14 -18.23 10.94
CA TRP A 336 -13.40 -17.50 10.77
C TRP A 336 -13.94 -17.59 9.34
N TRP A 337 -13.09 -17.67 8.33
CA TRP A 337 -13.53 -17.80 6.93
C TRP A 337 -14.35 -19.05 6.65
N SER A 338 -14.21 -20.12 7.44
CA SER A 338 -15.03 -21.35 7.28
C SER A 338 -16.52 -21.03 7.34
N GLU A 339 -16.94 -20.12 8.24
CA GLU A 339 -18.34 -19.68 8.37
C GLU A 339 -18.86 -18.96 7.12
N ALA A 340 -18.01 -18.15 6.46
CA ALA A 340 -18.39 -17.45 5.23
C ALA A 340 -18.57 -18.42 4.06
N PHE A 341 -17.73 -19.45 3.96
CA PHE A 341 -17.88 -20.49 2.94
C PHE A 341 -19.09 -21.39 3.20
N GLU A 342 -19.40 -21.69 4.46
CA GLU A 342 -20.63 -22.42 4.81
C GLU A 342 -21.88 -21.64 4.40
N ALA A 343 -21.91 -20.32 4.65
CA ALA A 343 -22.97 -19.43 4.20
C ALA A 343 -23.11 -19.38 2.65
N ALA A 344 -22.01 -19.60 1.93
CA ALA A 344 -21.99 -19.68 0.46
C ALA A 344 -22.33 -21.07 -0.09
N GLY A 345 -22.72 -22.04 0.77
CA GLY A 345 -23.15 -23.38 0.39
C GLY A 345 -22.03 -24.41 0.28
N PHE A 346 -20.91 -24.20 1.00
CA PHE A 346 -19.80 -25.16 1.03
C PHE A 346 -19.47 -25.61 2.47
N SER A 347 -19.54 -26.90 2.75
CA SER A 347 -18.97 -27.48 3.97
C SER A 347 -17.47 -27.79 3.75
N ASN A 348 -16.66 -27.65 4.81
CA ASN A 348 -15.23 -27.98 4.81
C ASN A 348 -14.36 -27.33 3.69
N ALA A 349 -14.80 -26.21 3.15
CA ALA A 349 -14.15 -25.58 2.00
C ALA A 349 -12.87 -24.81 2.33
N PHE A 350 -12.76 -24.28 3.54
CA PHE A 350 -11.60 -23.52 3.99
C PHE A 350 -10.96 -24.18 5.22
N ARG A 351 -9.63 -24.31 5.20
CA ARG A 351 -8.87 -24.88 6.31
C ARG A 351 -7.58 -24.10 6.55
N ILE A 352 -7.15 -24.05 7.80
CA ILE A 352 -5.85 -23.54 8.22
C ILE A 352 -5.11 -24.61 9.03
N GLU A 353 -3.87 -24.87 8.67
CA GLU A 353 -3.05 -25.94 9.26
C GLU A 353 -1.62 -25.41 9.49
N MET A 354 -0.83 -26.12 10.28
CA MET A 354 0.62 -25.92 10.29
C MET A 354 1.23 -26.58 9.05
N LEU A 355 2.28 -25.96 8.49
CA LEU A 355 2.96 -26.57 7.35
C LEU A 355 3.48 -27.96 7.74
N PRO A 356 3.13 -29.03 7.00
CA PRO A 356 3.55 -30.40 7.30
C PRO A 356 5.06 -30.54 7.38
N GLU A 357 5.55 -31.43 8.26
CA GLU A 357 6.98 -31.72 8.35
C GLU A 357 7.50 -32.23 7.01
N GLY A 358 8.60 -31.66 6.54
CA GLY A 358 9.20 -31.95 5.24
C GLY A 358 8.53 -31.32 4.01
N ALA A 359 7.38 -30.61 4.18
CA ALA A 359 6.81 -29.81 3.12
C ALA A 359 7.65 -28.54 2.90
N ASP A 360 7.81 -28.15 1.64
CA ASP A 360 8.56 -26.95 1.27
C ASP A 360 7.58 -25.81 0.92
N PRO A 361 7.63 -24.66 1.61
CA PRO A 361 6.75 -23.53 1.32
C PRO A 361 6.97 -22.92 -0.08
N MET A 362 8.06 -23.28 -0.76
CA MET A 362 8.33 -22.90 -2.13
C MET A 362 7.46 -23.64 -3.16
N ASP A 363 6.92 -24.80 -2.81
CA ASP A 363 5.97 -25.51 -3.66
C ASP A 363 4.69 -24.67 -3.82
N VAL A 364 4.31 -24.41 -5.07
CA VAL A 364 3.17 -23.53 -5.39
C VAL A 364 1.84 -24.06 -4.87
N ARG A 365 1.75 -25.35 -4.58
CA ARG A 365 0.53 -26.01 -4.06
C ARG A 365 0.18 -25.62 -2.61
N TYR A 366 1.08 -24.96 -1.87
CA TYR A 366 0.84 -24.54 -0.49
C TYR A 366 0.57 -23.02 -0.43
N ASN A 367 -0.64 -22.62 -0.05
CA ASN A 367 -0.90 -21.24 0.36
C ASN A 367 -0.23 -21.00 1.70
N THR A 368 0.49 -19.90 1.88
CA THR A 368 1.35 -19.71 3.04
C THR A 368 1.05 -18.41 3.79
N ILE A 369 1.13 -18.49 5.13
CA ILE A 369 1.09 -17.34 6.04
C ILE A 369 2.46 -17.24 6.70
N GLN A 370 3.17 -16.14 6.47
CA GLN A 370 4.54 -15.95 6.95
C GLN A 370 4.63 -14.88 8.03
N TRP A 371 5.43 -15.17 9.06
CA TRP A 371 5.76 -14.24 10.13
C TRP A 371 7.01 -13.46 9.78
N VAL A 372 6.90 -12.12 9.64
CA VAL A 372 7.95 -11.26 9.10
C VAL A 372 8.44 -10.26 10.16
N HIS A 373 9.76 -10.17 10.32
CA HIS A 373 10.40 -9.21 11.21
C HIS A 373 10.90 -7.99 10.43
N ARG A 374 10.72 -6.79 11.00
CA ARG A 374 11.20 -5.52 10.48
C ARG A 374 11.79 -4.67 11.59
N ALA A 375 12.67 -3.71 11.26
CA ALA A 375 13.30 -2.83 12.24
C ALA A 375 12.30 -1.87 12.89
N THR A 376 11.27 -1.46 12.16
CA THR A 376 10.19 -0.61 12.65
C THR A 376 8.86 -1.31 12.47
N ARG A 377 7.85 -0.86 13.21
CA ARG A 377 6.48 -1.30 12.99
C ARG A 377 6.03 -0.96 11.58
N GLY A 378 5.15 -1.76 11.03
CA GLY A 378 4.61 -1.62 9.70
C GLY A 378 3.40 -2.50 9.50
N TRP A 379 2.96 -2.53 8.27
CA TRP A 379 1.77 -3.25 7.85
C TRP A 379 2.03 -4.73 7.57
N SER A 380 0.95 -5.47 7.59
CA SER A 380 0.81 -6.80 7.03
C SER A 380 0.21 -6.69 5.63
N TYR A 381 0.32 -7.71 4.83
CA TYR A 381 -0.35 -7.74 3.52
C TYR A 381 -0.63 -9.16 3.04
N GLY A 382 -1.75 -9.31 2.33
CA GLY A 382 -2.10 -10.50 1.55
C GLY A 382 -1.80 -10.26 0.06
N ALA A 383 -1.07 -11.17 -0.56
CA ALA A 383 -0.78 -11.17 -1.99
C ALA A 383 -1.11 -12.52 -2.60
N SER A 384 -1.29 -12.57 -3.92
CA SER A 384 -1.63 -13.81 -4.61
C SER A 384 -0.89 -13.95 -5.94
N ILE A 385 -0.55 -15.18 -6.29
CA ILE A 385 -0.15 -15.54 -7.65
C ILE A 385 -1.43 -15.85 -8.42
N VAL A 386 -1.73 -15.03 -9.43
CA VAL A 386 -3.00 -15.05 -10.16
C VAL A 386 -2.74 -15.33 -11.63
N ASP A 387 -3.53 -16.17 -12.27
CA ASP A 387 -3.54 -16.29 -13.73
C ASP A 387 -4.12 -14.99 -14.35
N PRO A 388 -3.30 -14.20 -15.07
CA PRO A 388 -3.75 -12.93 -15.62
C PRO A 388 -4.71 -13.06 -16.79
N ARG A 389 -5.00 -14.28 -17.25
CA ARG A 389 -5.98 -14.58 -18.30
C ARG A 389 -7.39 -14.66 -17.74
N THR A 390 -7.53 -15.20 -16.51
CA THR A 390 -8.83 -15.67 -15.98
C THR A 390 -9.18 -15.11 -14.62
N GLY A 391 -8.19 -14.63 -13.84
CA GLY A 391 -8.37 -14.25 -12.44
C GLY A 391 -8.27 -15.41 -11.44
N GLU A 392 -7.95 -16.64 -11.88
CA GLU A 392 -7.77 -17.77 -10.97
C GLU A 392 -6.57 -17.54 -10.04
N ILE A 393 -6.80 -17.61 -8.73
CA ILE A 393 -5.75 -17.56 -7.72
C ILE A 393 -5.12 -18.95 -7.60
N ILE A 394 -3.83 -19.04 -7.88
CA ILE A 394 -3.05 -20.27 -7.85
C ILE A 394 -2.42 -20.48 -6.47
N LYS A 395 -1.96 -19.39 -5.85
CA LYS A 395 -1.35 -19.41 -4.51
C LYS A 395 -1.64 -18.12 -3.77
N GLY A 396 -2.19 -18.21 -2.57
CA GLY A 396 -2.23 -17.13 -1.60
C GLY A 396 -0.93 -17.04 -0.81
N HIS A 397 -0.51 -15.82 -0.50
CA HIS A 397 0.72 -15.52 0.22
C HIS A 397 0.51 -14.36 1.18
N VAL A 398 0.42 -14.65 2.46
CA VAL A 398 0.19 -13.69 3.54
C VAL A 398 1.49 -13.37 4.25
N SER A 399 1.75 -12.09 4.51
CA SER A 399 2.90 -11.62 5.30
C SER A 399 2.41 -10.81 6.50
N LEU A 400 2.71 -11.28 7.71
CA LEU A 400 2.28 -10.68 8.98
C LEU A 400 3.47 -10.09 9.73
N GLY A 401 3.39 -8.79 10.02
CA GLY A 401 4.45 -8.04 10.72
C GLY A 401 4.49 -8.33 12.22
N SER A 402 5.63 -8.80 12.71
CA SER A 402 5.80 -9.23 14.10
C SER A 402 5.70 -8.10 15.14
N LEU A 403 5.96 -6.86 14.75
CA LEU A 403 5.88 -5.73 15.67
C LEU A 403 4.45 -5.22 15.88
N ARG A 404 3.48 -5.74 15.11
CA ARG A 404 2.08 -5.33 15.26
C ARG A 404 1.54 -5.60 16.66
N VAL A 405 1.72 -6.80 17.17
CA VAL A 405 1.24 -7.18 18.50
C VAL A 405 1.83 -6.29 19.61
N ARG A 406 3.12 -5.91 19.47
CA ARG A 406 3.77 -5.02 20.45
C ARG A 406 3.21 -3.62 20.45
N GLN A 407 2.73 -3.18 19.30
CA GLN A 407 2.15 -1.86 19.14
C GLN A 407 0.71 -1.80 19.67
N ASP A 408 -0.09 -2.81 19.44
CA ASP A 408 -1.42 -2.89 20.03
C ASP A 408 -1.29 -2.97 21.57
N TYR A 409 -0.25 -3.66 22.06
CA TYR A 409 0.07 -3.65 23.47
C TYR A 409 0.41 -2.24 24.02
N LEU A 410 1.22 -1.46 23.30
CA LEU A 410 1.57 -0.08 23.66
C LEU A 410 0.33 0.85 23.69
N ILE A 411 -0.62 0.64 22.77
CA ILE A 411 -1.90 1.37 22.77
C ILE A 411 -2.69 1.04 24.04
N ALA A 412 -2.77 -0.23 24.39
CA ALA A 412 -3.47 -0.68 25.60
C ALA A 412 -2.78 -0.16 26.89
N GLU A 413 -1.44 -0.11 26.91
CA GLU A 413 -0.67 0.51 28.01
C GLU A 413 -1.14 1.95 28.28
N GLY A 414 -1.26 2.76 27.23
CA GLY A 414 -1.71 4.15 27.36
C GLY A 414 -3.15 4.31 27.86
N LEU A 415 -4.00 3.31 27.61
CA LEU A 415 -5.41 3.33 28.00
C LEU A 415 -5.65 2.78 29.41
N LEU A 416 -4.91 1.75 29.82
CA LEU A 416 -5.14 1.01 31.07
C LEU A 416 -4.15 1.36 32.17
N ALA A 417 -3.31 2.40 32.00
CA ALA A 417 -2.45 2.86 33.08
C ALA A 417 -3.28 3.29 34.32
N PRO A 418 -2.78 3.10 35.57
CA PRO A 418 -1.43 2.70 35.94
C PRO A 418 -1.21 1.17 35.92
N TYR A 419 0.05 0.78 35.71
CA TYR A 419 0.45 -0.62 35.87
C TYR A 419 0.35 -1.06 37.33
N GLU A 420 -0.21 -2.26 37.51
CA GLU A 420 0.09 -3.04 38.70
C GLU A 420 1.41 -3.79 38.49
N ASP A 421 2.29 -3.88 39.52
CA ASP A 421 3.65 -4.43 39.42
C ASP A 421 3.72 -5.93 39.05
N SER A 422 2.59 -6.62 39.00
CA SER A 422 2.50 -8.04 38.59
C SER A 422 1.80 -8.18 37.23
N LEU A 423 2.41 -8.91 36.28
CA LEU A 423 1.71 -9.45 35.12
C LEU A 423 0.66 -10.45 35.65
N ALA A 424 -0.61 -10.06 35.58
CA ALA A 424 -1.71 -11.00 35.85
C ALA A 424 -1.70 -12.13 34.82
N GLU A 425 -2.15 -13.33 35.18
CA GLU A 425 -2.40 -14.41 34.23
C GLU A 425 -3.37 -13.95 33.12
N ASP A 426 -4.27 -13.02 33.45
CA ASP A 426 -5.25 -12.40 32.55
C ASP A 426 -4.84 -10.94 32.22
N ASP A 427 -3.75 -10.74 31.49
CA ASP A 427 -3.31 -9.40 31.04
C ASP A 427 -4.27 -8.84 29.96
N PRO A 428 -5.11 -7.82 30.28
CA PRO A 428 -6.06 -7.26 29.32
C PRO A 428 -5.38 -6.57 28.13
N MET A 429 -4.15 -6.08 28.30
CA MET A 429 -3.37 -5.48 27.22
C MET A 429 -2.95 -6.53 26.21
N LEU A 430 -2.52 -7.70 26.68
CA LEU A 430 -2.22 -8.85 25.83
C LEU A 430 -3.48 -9.40 25.17
N ALA A 431 -4.58 -9.49 25.91
CA ALA A 431 -5.87 -9.95 25.37
C ALA A 431 -6.35 -9.08 24.19
N MET A 432 -6.30 -7.74 24.34
CA MET A 432 -6.63 -6.80 23.27
C MET A 432 -5.70 -6.98 22.06
N SER A 433 -4.40 -7.10 22.31
CA SER A 433 -3.40 -7.28 21.25
C SER A 433 -3.64 -8.57 20.47
N LEU A 434 -3.97 -9.67 21.15
CA LEU A 434 -4.27 -10.95 20.49
C LEU A 434 -5.62 -10.92 19.75
N ALA A 435 -6.62 -10.17 20.24
CA ALA A 435 -7.87 -9.95 19.52
C ALA A 435 -7.63 -9.23 18.18
N ARG A 436 -6.76 -8.23 18.16
CA ARG A 436 -6.34 -7.58 16.92
C ARG A 436 -5.62 -8.54 15.97
N ILE A 437 -4.73 -9.41 16.49
CA ILE A 437 -4.01 -10.39 15.68
C ILE A 437 -4.97 -11.40 15.03
N ARG A 438 -6.06 -11.81 15.73
CA ARG A 438 -7.12 -12.65 15.14
C ARG A 438 -7.79 -11.95 13.96
N GLN A 439 -8.22 -10.70 14.16
CA GLN A 439 -8.87 -9.90 13.12
C GLN A 439 -7.91 -9.66 11.94
N LEU A 440 -6.64 -9.34 12.20
CA LEU A 440 -5.62 -9.13 11.18
C LEU A 440 -5.36 -10.40 10.35
N SER A 441 -5.31 -11.57 10.99
CA SER A 441 -5.17 -12.85 10.29
C SER A 441 -6.31 -13.07 9.30
N ALA A 442 -7.55 -12.85 9.73
CA ALA A 442 -8.72 -12.94 8.87
C ALA A 442 -8.65 -11.93 7.72
N HIS A 443 -8.28 -10.68 8.00
CA HIS A 443 -8.15 -9.60 7.03
C HIS A 443 -7.17 -9.95 5.89
N GLU A 444 -5.94 -10.31 6.23
CA GLU A 444 -4.90 -10.58 5.22
C GLU A 444 -5.20 -11.84 4.39
N ILE A 445 -5.87 -12.83 4.98
CA ILE A 445 -6.38 -13.97 4.24
C ILE A 445 -7.48 -13.55 3.27
N GLY A 446 -8.38 -12.65 3.67
CA GLY A 446 -9.42 -12.11 2.79
C GLY A 446 -8.88 -11.55 1.49
N HIS A 447 -7.76 -10.81 1.54
CA HIS A 447 -7.07 -10.34 0.33
C HIS A 447 -6.61 -11.50 -0.57
N THR A 448 -6.14 -12.58 0.03
CA THR A 448 -5.69 -13.76 -0.72
C THR A 448 -6.84 -14.66 -1.18
N LEU A 449 -8.07 -14.41 -0.72
CA LEU A 449 -9.31 -14.96 -1.26
C LEU A 449 -9.88 -14.10 -2.41
N GLY A 450 -9.25 -12.95 -2.71
CA GLY A 450 -9.59 -12.03 -3.79
C GLY A 450 -10.27 -10.74 -3.35
N LEU A 451 -10.52 -10.55 -2.04
CA LEU A 451 -11.27 -9.41 -1.51
C LEU A 451 -10.44 -8.13 -1.45
N SER A 452 -11.10 -7.00 -1.69
CA SER A 452 -10.62 -5.65 -1.45
C SER A 452 -11.15 -5.11 -0.13
N HIS A 453 -10.62 -3.98 0.36
CA HIS A 453 -11.12 -3.34 1.58
C HIS A 453 -12.58 -2.89 1.44
N ASN A 454 -13.31 -2.94 2.55
CA ASN A 454 -14.61 -2.29 2.71
C ASN A 454 -14.57 -1.33 3.89
N PHE A 455 -14.25 -0.05 3.62
CA PHE A 455 -14.15 0.99 4.65
C PHE A 455 -15.50 1.61 5.04
N ALA A 456 -16.60 1.13 4.49
CA ALA A 456 -17.93 1.52 4.92
C ALA A 456 -18.58 0.51 5.90
N SER A 457 -17.87 -0.55 6.27
CA SER A 457 -18.44 -1.61 7.10
C SER A 457 -18.61 -1.24 8.59
N SER A 458 -17.90 -0.23 9.07
CA SER A 458 -17.99 0.32 10.44
C SER A 458 -19.41 0.79 10.77
N ILE A 459 -20.15 1.37 9.81
CA ILE A 459 -21.53 1.85 10.00
C ILE A 459 -22.52 0.72 10.30
N ASN A 460 -22.19 -0.51 9.93
CA ASN A 460 -22.99 -1.72 10.19
C ASN A 460 -22.39 -2.57 11.33
N ARG A 461 -21.78 -1.96 12.34
CA ARG A 461 -21.23 -2.64 13.52
C ARG A 461 -20.16 -3.69 13.20
N ARG A 462 -19.13 -3.30 12.45
CA ARG A 462 -18.03 -4.18 12.05
C ARG A 462 -18.49 -5.31 11.13
N ALA A 463 -19.22 -4.96 10.09
CA ALA A 463 -19.78 -5.92 9.14
C ALA A 463 -18.74 -6.64 8.28
N SER A 464 -17.45 -6.24 8.31
CA SER A 464 -16.40 -6.87 7.54
C SER A 464 -15.07 -6.89 8.28
N VAL A 465 -14.34 -8.01 8.15
CA VAL A 465 -12.93 -8.07 8.56
C VAL A 465 -12.03 -7.33 7.56
N MET A 466 -12.54 -6.99 6.35
CA MET A 466 -11.81 -6.23 5.33
C MET A 466 -11.78 -4.73 5.61
N ASP A 467 -12.20 -4.30 6.79
CA ASP A 467 -12.06 -2.96 7.33
C ASP A 467 -10.80 -2.82 8.20
N TYR A 468 -10.46 -1.58 8.53
CA TYR A 468 -9.43 -1.25 9.52
C TYR A 468 -10.09 -0.70 10.79
N PRO A 469 -10.49 -1.56 11.75
CA PRO A 469 -11.10 -1.07 12.98
C PRO A 469 -10.07 -0.47 13.93
N ALA A 470 -10.40 0.68 14.55
CA ALA A 470 -9.69 1.13 15.74
C ALA A 470 -10.06 0.28 16.96
N PRO A 471 -9.20 0.14 17.97
CA PRO A 471 -9.58 -0.53 19.22
C PRO A 471 -10.66 0.29 19.94
N TYR A 472 -11.86 -0.25 20.01
CA TYR A 472 -12.98 0.40 20.70
C TYR A 472 -12.81 0.28 22.21
N ALA A 473 -12.76 1.42 22.88
CA ALA A 473 -12.67 1.49 24.33
C ALA A 473 -13.95 2.13 24.89
N THR A 474 -14.40 1.67 26.04
CA THR A 474 -15.51 2.29 26.74
C THR A 474 -15.10 2.70 28.14
N VAL A 475 -15.81 3.65 28.74
CA VAL A 475 -15.64 4.02 30.14
C VAL A 475 -16.82 3.38 30.91
N ASN A 476 -16.53 2.54 31.90
CA ASN A 476 -17.52 1.89 32.73
C ASN A 476 -18.12 2.85 33.78
N ASN A 477 -19.10 2.39 34.56
CA ASN A 477 -19.78 3.20 35.57
C ASN A 477 -18.86 3.64 36.72
N ASP A 478 -17.73 2.97 36.90
CA ASP A 478 -16.73 3.29 37.94
C ASP A 478 -15.68 4.28 37.42
N GLY A 479 -15.79 4.71 36.14
CA GLY A 479 -14.88 5.63 35.48
C GLY A 479 -13.61 4.97 34.93
N GLU A 480 -13.57 3.64 34.84
CA GLU A 480 -12.45 2.88 34.33
C GLU A 480 -12.63 2.53 32.85
N ILE A 481 -11.52 2.42 32.11
CA ILE A 481 -11.51 2.06 30.71
C ILE A 481 -11.65 0.54 30.55
N ASP A 482 -12.59 0.12 29.70
CA ASP A 482 -12.83 -1.27 29.34
C ASP A 482 -12.47 -1.52 27.87
N LEU A 483 -11.65 -2.56 27.61
CA LEU A 483 -11.17 -3.00 26.31
C LEU A 483 -11.71 -4.38 25.88
N HIS A 484 -12.66 -4.96 26.60
CA HIS A 484 -13.17 -6.30 26.28
C HIS A 484 -13.79 -6.40 24.89
N GLN A 485 -14.34 -5.29 24.39
CA GLN A 485 -14.94 -5.19 23.05
C GLN A 485 -14.07 -4.43 22.06
N ALA A 486 -12.75 -4.33 22.32
CA ALA A 486 -11.84 -3.56 21.49
C ALA A 486 -11.91 -3.97 20.01
N TYR A 487 -12.02 -5.25 19.72
CA TYR A 487 -12.16 -5.78 18.36
C TYR A 487 -13.30 -6.77 18.25
N GLY A 488 -13.86 -6.90 17.03
CA GLY A 488 -14.87 -7.91 16.71
C GLY A 488 -14.30 -9.32 16.78
N ASN A 489 -15.16 -10.30 16.99
CA ASN A 489 -14.84 -11.71 16.96
C ASN A 489 -15.71 -12.42 15.90
N GLY A 490 -15.07 -13.20 15.03
CA GLY A 490 -15.72 -13.88 13.91
C GLY A 490 -15.79 -13.06 12.62
N ILE A 491 -16.42 -13.65 11.61
CA ILE A 491 -16.55 -13.09 10.26
C ILE A 491 -17.76 -12.15 10.17
N GLY A 492 -17.67 -11.08 9.39
CA GLY A 492 -18.73 -10.10 9.25
C GLY A 492 -19.82 -10.49 8.25
N GLN A 493 -20.95 -9.77 8.30
CA GLN A 493 -22.07 -10.02 7.38
C GLN A 493 -21.70 -9.68 5.93
N TRP A 494 -20.96 -8.59 5.72
CA TRP A 494 -20.46 -8.24 4.41
C TRP A 494 -19.49 -9.29 3.85
N ASP A 495 -18.65 -9.87 4.70
CA ASP A 495 -17.72 -10.91 4.28
C ASP A 495 -18.45 -12.14 3.74
N LYS A 496 -19.59 -12.51 4.36
CA LYS A 496 -20.46 -13.59 3.86
C LYS A 496 -21.06 -13.26 2.50
N VAL A 497 -21.50 -12.00 2.29
CA VAL A 497 -21.98 -11.52 0.99
C VAL A 497 -20.88 -11.61 -0.06
N ALA A 498 -19.68 -11.10 0.25
CA ALA A 498 -18.56 -11.11 -0.67
C ALA A 498 -18.15 -12.54 -1.03
N ILE A 499 -18.01 -13.45 -0.06
CA ILE A 499 -17.71 -14.86 -0.33
C ILE A 499 -18.84 -15.54 -1.12
N ALA A 500 -20.11 -15.25 -0.83
CA ALA A 500 -21.22 -15.76 -1.63
C ALA A 500 -21.13 -15.26 -3.09
N TYR A 501 -20.89 -13.97 -3.33
CA TYR A 501 -20.70 -13.44 -4.68
C TYR A 501 -19.53 -14.14 -5.40
N GLY A 502 -18.40 -14.32 -4.73
CA GLY A 502 -17.20 -14.91 -5.31
C GLY A 502 -17.30 -16.42 -5.56
N TYR A 503 -17.96 -17.17 -4.69
CA TYR A 503 -17.82 -18.62 -4.63
C TYR A 503 -19.13 -19.41 -4.71
N ALA A 504 -20.31 -18.84 -4.39
CA ALA A 504 -21.57 -19.57 -4.52
C ALA A 504 -21.75 -20.11 -5.94
N GLN A 505 -22.30 -21.31 -6.06
CA GLN A 505 -22.57 -21.95 -7.34
C GLN A 505 -24.09 -22.07 -7.54
N PRO A 506 -24.60 -21.67 -8.72
CA PRO A 506 -26.01 -21.86 -9.05
C PRO A 506 -26.36 -23.35 -9.06
N LEU A 507 -27.59 -23.67 -8.64
CA LEU A 507 -28.13 -25.01 -8.82
C LEU A 507 -28.36 -25.26 -10.32
N PRO A 508 -28.41 -26.54 -10.76
CA PRO A 508 -28.72 -26.85 -12.14
C PRO A 508 -30.05 -26.23 -12.58
N ARG A 509 -30.06 -25.40 -13.61
CA ARG A 509 -31.14 -24.58 -14.17
C ARG A 509 -31.22 -23.13 -13.62
N GLU A 510 -30.48 -22.76 -12.61
CA GLU A 510 -30.33 -21.35 -12.23
C GLU A 510 -29.32 -20.65 -13.14
N ILE A 511 -29.57 -19.39 -13.42
CA ILE A 511 -28.65 -18.55 -14.19
C ILE A 511 -27.68 -17.91 -13.19
N GLU A 512 -26.38 -18.04 -13.43
CA GLU A 512 -25.35 -17.48 -12.53
C GLU A 512 -25.55 -15.97 -12.31
N GLN A 513 -25.87 -15.20 -13.35
CA GLN A 513 -26.06 -13.77 -13.23
C GLN A 513 -27.22 -13.41 -12.30
N ASP A 514 -28.34 -14.13 -12.40
CA ASP A 514 -29.50 -13.89 -11.53
C ASP A 514 -29.17 -14.17 -10.04
N LEU A 515 -28.36 -15.21 -9.78
CA LEU A 515 -27.86 -15.52 -8.44
C LEU A 515 -26.99 -14.38 -7.90
N LEU A 516 -26.03 -13.88 -8.71
CA LEU A 516 -25.12 -12.82 -8.32
C LEU A 516 -25.84 -11.49 -8.06
N ASP A 517 -26.79 -11.14 -8.91
CA ASP A 517 -27.63 -9.94 -8.76
C ASP A 517 -28.49 -10.04 -7.49
N THR A 518 -29.04 -11.22 -7.20
CA THR A 518 -29.82 -11.46 -5.97
C THR A 518 -28.96 -11.32 -4.71
N ILE A 519 -27.73 -11.81 -4.71
CA ILE A 519 -26.79 -11.68 -3.58
C ILE A 519 -26.55 -10.20 -3.28
N LEU A 520 -26.23 -9.40 -4.30
CA LEU A 520 -25.92 -7.98 -4.10
C LEU A 520 -27.19 -7.19 -3.72
N GLN A 521 -28.32 -7.43 -4.39
CA GLN A 521 -29.56 -6.74 -4.08
C GLN A 521 -30.00 -7.01 -2.62
N THR A 522 -29.87 -8.27 -2.17
CA THR A 522 -30.19 -8.63 -0.78
C THR A 522 -29.29 -7.88 0.21
N ALA A 523 -28.01 -7.73 -0.10
CA ALA A 523 -27.08 -6.97 0.74
C ALA A 523 -27.46 -5.49 0.81
N TRP A 524 -27.80 -4.87 -0.31
CA TRP A 524 -28.23 -3.46 -0.36
C TRP A 524 -29.56 -3.24 0.37
N ASP A 525 -30.52 -4.15 0.23
CA ASP A 525 -31.79 -4.10 0.94
C ASP A 525 -31.61 -4.22 2.48
N GLN A 526 -30.50 -4.83 2.93
CA GLN A 526 -30.09 -4.89 4.34
C GLN A 526 -29.25 -3.68 4.77
N GLY A 527 -28.99 -2.72 3.89
CA GLY A 527 -28.19 -1.53 4.17
C GLY A 527 -26.68 -1.80 4.26
N LEU A 528 -26.20 -2.95 3.77
CA LEU A 528 -24.76 -3.24 3.72
C LEU A 528 -24.13 -2.46 2.58
N LEU A 529 -23.30 -1.49 2.93
CA LEU A 529 -22.60 -0.62 1.97
C LEU A 529 -21.19 -1.15 1.68
N TYR A 530 -20.75 -0.99 0.43
CA TYR A 530 -19.39 -1.26 0.02
C TYR A 530 -18.76 -0.01 -0.61
N ILE A 531 -17.73 0.51 0.04
CA ILE A 531 -16.89 1.61 -0.45
C ILE A 531 -15.42 1.27 -0.13
N THR A 532 -14.55 1.40 -1.13
CA THR A 532 -13.16 0.94 -1.03
C THR A 532 -12.14 2.09 -1.02
N ASP A 533 -10.88 1.74 -1.14
CA ASP A 533 -9.68 2.60 -0.96
C ASP A 533 -9.73 3.93 -1.70
N ALA A 534 -10.15 3.93 -2.98
CA ALA A 534 -10.15 5.14 -3.82
C ALA A 534 -11.02 6.27 -3.24
N ASP A 535 -12.08 5.91 -2.53
CA ASP A 535 -13.07 6.82 -1.98
C ASP A 535 -12.86 7.08 -0.47
N ALA A 536 -12.01 6.27 0.19
CA ALA A 536 -11.75 6.37 1.62
C ALA A 536 -10.42 7.05 1.96
N ARG A 537 -9.34 6.75 1.21
CA ARG A 537 -7.97 7.15 1.57
C ARG A 537 -7.55 8.57 1.21
N PRO A 538 -7.96 9.18 0.09
CA PRO A 538 -7.52 10.53 -0.24
C PRO A 538 -7.90 11.54 0.85
N ALA A 539 -7.02 12.48 1.15
CA ALA A 539 -7.30 13.54 2.15
C ALA A 539 -8.54 14.36 1.81
N GLY A 540 -8.81 14.55 0.50
CA GLY A 540 -10.00 15.22 -0.02
C GLY A 540 -11.21 14.29 -0.23
N ALA A 541 -11.17 13.02 0.22
CA ALA A 541 -12.25 12.06 0.03
C ALA A 541 -13.61 12.65 0.43
N ALA A 542 -14.63 12.36 -0.40
CA ALA A 542 -15.95 12.95 -0.26
C ALA A 542 -16.93 12.09 0.53
N HIS A 543 -16.71 10.77 0.58
CA HIS A 543 -17.67 9.84 1.18
C HIS A 543 -17.54 9.81 2.70
N PRO A 544 -18.52 10.32 3.48
CA PRO A 544 -18.39 10.46 4.92
C PRO A 544 -18.50 9.14 5.69
N LEU A 545 -19.13 8.11 5.08
CA LEU A 545 -19.36 6.81 5.71
C LEU A 545 -18.28 5.77 5.36
N SER A 546 -17.15 6.21 4.81
CA SER A 546 -16.05 5.32 4.42
C SER A 546 -14.74 5.83 5.03
N ASN A 547 -14.32 5.21 6.12
CA ASN A 547 -13.22 5.70 6.93
C ASN A 547 -12.29 4.56 7.36
N LEU A 548 -11.05 4.91 7.62
CA LEU A 548 -10.05 4.01 8.17
C LEU A 548 -9.92 4.27 9.67
N TRP A 549 -9.89 3.21 10.47
CA TRP A 549 -9.65 3.31 11.93
C TRP A 549 -10.74 4.07 12.68
N ASP A 550 -11.96 4.03 12.16
CA ASP A 550 -13.15 4.54 12.83
C ASP A 550 -13.94 3.41 13.53
N ASN A 551 -14.94 3.81 14.28
CA ASN A 551 -15.91 2.94 14.93
C ASN A 551 -17.30 3.58 14.86
N GLY A 552 -18.29 2.79 14.49
CA GLY A 552 -19.69 3.18 14.55
C GLY A 552 -20.23 3.94 13.34
N GLU A 553 -21.50 4.27 13.40
CA GLU A 553 -22.28 4.84 12.29
C GLU A 553 -22.39 6.37 12.32
N ASP A 554 -22.03 6.99 13.44
CA ASP A 554 -22.10 8.43 13.69
C ASP A 554 -20.71 8.97 14.02
N MET A 555 -20.11 9.67 13.07
CA MET A 555 -18.72 10.17 13.16
C MET A 555 -18.60 11.27 14.22
N VAL A 556 -19.63 12.11 14.37
CA VAL A 556 -19.67 13.19 15.37
C VAL A 556 -19.69 12.60 16.78
N ARG A 557 -20.59 11.67 17.01
CA ARG A 557 -20.68 10.99 18.30
C ARG A 557 -19.44 10.19 18.62
N SER A 558 -18.85 9.53 17.60
CA SER A 558 -17.62 8.77 17.77
C SER A 558 -16.43 9.66 18.15
N LEU A 559 -16.37 10.88 17.61
CA LEU A 559 -15.30 11.84 17.97
C LEU A 559 -15.43 12.29 19.43
N TYR A 560 -16.64 12.66 19.90
CA TYR A 560 -16.86 12.98 21.31
C TYR A 560 -16.57 11.80 22.23
N HIS A 561 -16.98 10.60 21.86
CA HIS A 561 -16.65 9.38 22.62
C HIS A 561 -15.14 9.16 22.76
N GLU A 562 -14.37 9.35 21.69
CA GLU A 562 -12.91 9.22 21.75
C GLU A 562 -12.24 10.33 22.57
N LEU A 563 -12.81 11.55 22.60
CA LEU A 563 -12.36 12.61 23.48
C LEU A 563 -12.60 12.25 24.96
N ASP A 564 -13.77 11.70 25.28
CA ASP A 564 -14.10 11.26 26.65
C ASP A 564 -13.15 10.15 27.13
N VAL A 565 -12.94 9.11 26.34
CA VAL A 565 -11.99 8.02 26.64
C VAL A 565 -10.57 8.57 26.81
N ARG A 566 -10.14 9.46 25.90
CA ARG A 566 -8.83 10.10 25.96
C ARG A 566 -8.66 10.94 27.21
N GLN A 567 -9.66 11.71 27.62
CA GLN A 567 -9.63 12.54 28.82
C GLN A 567 -9.47 11.68 30.08
N VAL A 568 -10.22 10.59 30.21
CA VAL A 568 -10.10 9.64 31.32
C VAL A 568 -8.68 9.05 31.39
N ALA A 569 -8.15 8.57 30.26
CA ALA A 569 -6.83 7.99 30.21
C ALA A 569 -5.71 9.01 30.52
N LEU A 570 -5.80 10.24 29.99
CA LEU A 570 -4.82 11.29 30.27
C LEU A 570 -4.86 11.76 31.73
N ALA A 571 -6.02 11.78 32.36
CA ALA A 571 -6.16 12.13 33.77
C ALA A 571 -5.44 11.11 34.70
N ALA A 572 -5.38 9.84 34.28
CA ALA A 572 -4.67 8.78 35.01
C ALA A 572 -3.20 8.62 34.62
N PHE A 573 -2.72 9.37 33.60
CA PHE A 573 -1.40 9.18 33.00
C PHE A 573 -0.30 9.81 33.85
N ASP A 574 0.61 8.98 34.38
CA ASP A 574 1.81 9.39 35.09
C ASP A 574 2.98 8.39 34.91
N GLU A 575 4.03 8.45 35.73
CA GLU A 575 5.19 7.55 35.62
C GLU A 575 4.85 6.06 35.74
N ARG A 576 3.71 5.71 36.34
CA ARG A 576 3.24 4.33 36.52
C ARG A 576 2.72 3.71 35.19
N VAL A 577 2.69 4.47 34.10
CA VAL A 577 2.51 3.90 32.75
C VAL A 577 3.72 3.07 32.34
N LEU A 578 4.85 3.24 32.99
CA LEU A 578 6.07 2.50 32.77
C LEU A 578 6.26 1.39 33.78
N ARG A 579 6.75 0.25 33.33
CA ARG A 579 7.24 -0.79 34.24
C ARG A 579 8.47 -0.30 35.02
N ALA A 580 8.62 -0.74 36.27
CA ALA A 580 9.74 -0.41 37.07
C ALA A 580 11.10 -0.66 36.37
N GLY A 581 12.02 0.29 36.49
CA GLY A 581 13.35 0.24 35.88
C GLY A 581 13.45 0.79 34.44
N ARG A 582 12.35 1.23 33.82
CA ARG A 582 12.39 1.93 32.51
C ARG A 582 12.71 3.43 32.74
N PRO A 583 13.48 4.06 31.82
CA PRO A 583 13.70 5.51 31.87
C PRO A 583 12.40 6.30 31.75
N LEU A 584 12.18 7.30 32.64
CA LEU A 584 10.96 8.13 32.62
C LEU A 584 10.73 8.81 31.28
N ALA A 585 11.77 9.20 30.55
CA ALA A 585 11.66 9.78 29.20
C ALA A 585 10.96 8.89 28.19
N THR A 586 10.82 7.57 28.44
CA THR A 586 10.09 6.64 27.56
C THR A 586 8.58 6.70 27.75
N MET A 587 8.06 7.46 28.73
CA MET A 587 6.62 7.77 28.82
C MET A 587 6.08 8.41 27.54
N GLU A 588 6.91 9.18 26.84
CA GLU A 588 6.50 9.83 25.59
C GLU A 588 6.09 8.82 24.52
N GLU A 589 6.69 7.61 24.50
CA GLU A 589 6.35 6.55 23.53
C GLU A 589 4.90 6.07 23.71
N THR A 590 4.39 6.09 24.94
CA THR A 590 3.01 5.73 25.28
C THR A 590 2.08 6.96 25.22
N LEU A 591 2.58 8.14 25.56
CA LEU A 591 1.82 9.40 25.50
C LEU A 591 1.39 9.74 24.07
N VAL A 592 2.26 9.61 23.08
CA VAL A 592 1.97 10.01 21.69
C VAL A 592 0.73 9.29 21.13
N PRO A 593 0.63 7.96 21.14
CA PRO A 593 -0.56 7.26 20.65
C PRO A 593 -1.81 7.56 21.48
N LEU A 594 -1.70 7.77 22.78
CA LEU A 594 -2.82 8.17 23.63
C LEU A 594 -3.27 9.60 23.32
N TYR A 595 -2.35 10.56 23.30
CA TYR A 595 -2.66 11.96 23.05
C TYR A 595 -3.30 12.17 21.68
N LEU A 596 -2.86 11.45 20.66
CA LEU A 596 -3.37 11.51 19.31
C LEU A 596 -4.43 10.42 19.00
N ARG A 597 -5.05 9.80 20.01
CA ARG A 597 -5.97 8.69 19.85
C ARG A 597 -7.15 9.05 18.93
N HIS A 598 -7.71 10.24 19.04
CA HIS A 598 -8.87 10.75 18.28
C HIS A 598 -8.55 11.16 16.83
N ARG A 599 -7.31 11.00 16.36
CA ARG A 599 -6.86 11.46 15.03
C ARG A 599 -7.71 10.95 13.87
N TYR A 600 -8.13 9.69 13.92
CA TYR A 600 -8.90 9.09 12.84
C TYR A 600 -10.36 9.51 12.86
N GLN A 601 -10.89 9.79 14.04
CA GLN A 601 -12.24 10.36 14.18
C GLN A 601 -12.29 11.82 13.73
N ILE A 602 -11.22 12.59 13.92
CA ILE A 602 -11.07 13.91 13.31
C ILE A 602 -11.18 13.79 11.78
N GLU A 603 -10.46 12.85 11.17
CA GLU A 603 -10.50 12.62 9.72
C GLU A 603 -11.90 12.18 9.26
N ALA A 604 -12.51 11.22 9.94
CA ALA A 604 -13.84 10.72 9.61
C ALA A 604 -14.90 11.82 9.75
N THR A 605 -14.88 12.58 10.84
CA THR A 605 -15.81 13.68 11.10
C THR A 605 -15.64 14.81 10.07
N THR A 606 -14.41 15.11 9.66
CA THR A 606 -14.16 16.17 8.66
C THR A 606 -14.74 15.82 7.28
N LYS A 607 -14.88 14.54 6.94
CA LYS A 607 -15.51 14.11 5.68
C LYS A 607 -17.01 14.45 5.60
N LEU A 608 -17.66 14.75 6.71
CA LEU A 608 -19.03 15.27 6.72
C LEU A 608 -19.11 16.66 6.11
N LEU A 609 -18.06 17.51 6.25
CA LEU A 609 -18.02 18.86 5.65
C LEU A 609 -17.84 18.77 4.13
N GLY A 610 -18.79 19.31 3.38
CA GLY A 610 -18.83 19.13 1.93
C GLY A 610 -18.92 17.66 1.51
N GLY A 611 -19.43 16.81 2.39
CA GLY A 611 -19.56 15.39 2.17
C GLY A 611 -20.64 15.01 1.16
N VAL A 612 -20.43 13.91 0.45
CA VAL A 612 -21.38 13.33 -0.52
C VAL A 612 -21.51 11.85 -0.25
N ILE A 613 -22.72 11.40 0.03
CA ILE A 613 -23.05 9.98 0.17
C ILE A 613 -23.42 9.46 -1.22
N TYR A 614 -22.76 8.40 -1.67
CA TYR A 614 -23.01 7.73 -2.94
C TYR A 614 -22.73 6.24 -2.85
N THR A 615 -23.10 5.51 -3.87
CA THR A 615 -22.78 4.08 -4.04
C THR A 615 -22.19 3.85 -5.43
N TYR A 616 -21.67 2.66 -5.70
CA TYR A 616 -21.24 2.26 -7.04
C TYR A 616 -22.43 1.82 -7.90
N ALA A 617 -23.48 2.66 -7.94
CA ALA A 617 -24.78 2.36 -8.53
C ALA A 617 -24.70 2.13 -10.04
N HIS A 618 -25.43 1.13 -10.51
CA HIS A 618 -25.69 0.89 -11.93
C HIS A 618 -27.11 1.29 -12.31
N ARG A 619 -27.31 1.63 -13.57
CA ARG A 619 -28.66 1.92 -14.07
C ARG A 619 -29.55 0.68 -13.90
N GLY A 620 -30.58 0.80 -13.06
CA GLY A 620 -31.59 -0.24 -12.85
C GLY A 620 -31.42 -1.06 -11.56
N ASP A 621 -30.33 -0.88 -10.81
CA ASP A 621 -30.07 -1.60 -9.55
C ASP A 621 -30.78 -1.00 -8.32
N ARG A 622 -31.58 0.05 -8.52
CA ARG A 622 -32.36 0.73 -7.46
C ARG A 622 -31.55 1.34 -6.31
N GLN A 623 -30.26 1.44 -6.41
CA GLN A 623 -29.45 2.11 -5.41
C GLN A 623 -29.69 3.63 -5.43
N ALA A 624 -29.49 4.26 -4.27
CA ALA A 624 -29.65 5.70 -4.13
C ALA A 624 -28.64 6.46 -5.00
N GLN A 625 -29.10 7.59 -5.56
CA GLN A 625 -28.22 8.55 -6.21
C GLN A 625 -27.37 9.29 -5.16
N GLN A 626 -26.33 9.97 -5.61
CA GLN A 626 -25.52 10.80 -4.72
C GLN A 626 -26.35 11.88 -4.01
N MET A 627 -26.05 12.11 -2.72
CA MET A 627 -26.70 13.10 -1.88
C MET A 627 -25.67 13.87 -1.05
N PRO A 628 -25.71 15.20 -0.99
CA PRO A 628 -24.89 15.95 -0.07
C PRO A 628 -25.30 15.67 1.38
N VAL A 629 -24.36 15.79 2.32
CA VAL A 629 -24.63 15.71 3.75
C VAL A 629 -25.49 16.91 4.18
N GLN A 630 -26.52 16.69 4.96
CA GLN A 630 -27.43 17.75 5.42
C GLN A 630 -26.72 18.79 6.27
N THR A 631 -27.16 20.05 6.19
CA THR A 631 -26.55 21.22 6.84
C THR A 631 -26.30 21.04 8.33
N HIS A 632 -27.29 20.56 9.08
CA HIS A 632 -27.14 20.38 10.53
C HIS A 632 -26.04 19.38 10.86
N ILE A 633 -25.93 18.28 10.13
CA ILE A 633 -24.87 17.26 10.33
C ILE A 633 -23.49 17.86 10.02
N GLN A 634 -23.38 18.70 8.97
CA GLN A 634 -22.12 19.37 8.62
C GLN A 634 -21.70 20.36 9.73
N MET A 635 -22.66 21.11 10.30
CA MET A 635 -22.39 22.06 11.38
C MET A 635 -22.07 21.33 12.70
N ASP A 636 -22.79 20.27 13.05
CA ASP A 636 -22.48 19.44 14.21
C ASP A 636 -21.08 18.82 14.11
N ALA A 637 -20.67 18.45 12.89
CA ALA A 637 -19.30 17.97 12.62
C ALA A 637 -18.25 19.08 12.83
N LEU A 638 -18.56 20.31 12.38
CA LEU A 638 -17.67 21.45 12.59
C LEU A 638 -17.51 21.76 14.09
N ASP A 639 -18.60 21.76 14.85
CA ASP A 639 -18.59 21.98 16.30
C ASP A 639 -17.77 20.90 17.04
N ALA A 640 -17.91 19.62 16.65
CA ALA A 640 -17.13 18.53 17.22
C ALA A 640 -15.63 18.66 16.90
N LEU A 641 -15.28 19.07 15.69
CA LEU A 641 -13.88 19.34 15.32
C LEU A 641 -13.29 20.49 16.12
N LEU A 642 -14.04 21.57 16.32
CA LEU A 642 -13.62 22.71 17.12
C LEU A 642 -13.48 22.36 18.62
N ALA A 643 -14.30 21.46 19.14
CA ALA A 643 -14.17 20.95 20.51
C ALA A 643 -12.81 20.28 20.78
N THR A 644 -12.20 19.66 19.76
CA THR A 644 -10.85 19.07 19.86
C THR A 644 -9.73 20.10 20.06
N LEU A 645 -10.00 21.38 19.77
CA LEU A 645 -9.07 22.50 19.84
C LEU A 645 -9.20 23.32 21.11
N SER A 646 -10.12 22.96 22.02
CA SER A 646 -10.23 23.62 23.32
C SER A 646 -8.95 23.43 24.15
N SER A 647 -8.62 24.41 24.98
CA SER A 647 -7.43 24.32 25.87
C SER A 647 -7.50 23.09 26.78
N GLU A 648 -8.69 22.68 27.21
CA GLU A 648 -8.91 21.47 28.00
C GLU A 648 -8.55 20.21 27.19
N ALA A 649 -9.01 20.12 25.94
CA ALA A 649 -8.72 18.97 25.07
C ALA A 649 -7.23 18.90 24.67
N LEU A 650 -6.56 20.04 24.54
CA LEU A 650 -5.16 20.12 24.11
C LEU A 650 -4.15 20.03 25.25
N ARG A 651 -4.63 20.13 26.50
CA ARG A 651 -3.76 20.14 27.68
C ARG A 651 -2.98 18.82 27.84
N VAL A 652 -1.66 18.90 27.95
CA VAL A 652 -0.82 17.81 28.44
C VAL A 652 -0.88 17.79 29.97
N PRO A 653 -1.11 16.64 30.63
CA PRO A 653 -1.16 16.57 32.09
C PRO A 653 0.04 17.21 32.75
N GLU A 654 -0.18 17.93 33.88
CA GLU A 654 0.89 18.58 34.62
C GLU A 654 1.92 17.58 35.15
N SER A 655 1.47 16.38 35.56
CA SER A 655 2.34 15.27 35.94
C SER A 655 3.38 14.96 34.85
N VAL A 656 2.96 14.87 33.61
CA VAL A 656 3.84 14.62 32.46
C VAL A 656 4.81 15.77 32.23
N ARG A 657 4.31 17.02 32.23
CA ARG A 657 5.13 18.22 32.00
C ARG A 657 6.23 18.37 33.04
N MET A 658 5.95 18.00 34.29
CA MET A 658 6.88 18.12 35.42
C MET A 658 7.84 16.93 35.56
N GLN A 659 7.45 15.76 35.08
CA GLN A 659 8.20 14.51 35.35
C GLN A 659 8.99 14.01 34.12
N MET A 660 8.71 14.48 32.91
CA MET A 660 9.37 14.00 31.70
C MET A 660 10.79 14.56 31.54
N PRO A 661 11.85 13.83 31.86
CA PRO A 661 13.21 14.31 31.66
C PRO A 661 13.65 14.19 30.21
N PRO A 662 14.78 14.82 29.82
CA PRO A 662 15.45 14.54 28.57
C PRO A 662 15.79 13.07 28.41
N ARG A 663 15.76 12.57 27.17
CA ARG A 663 16.07 11.16 26.86
C ARG A 663 17.52 10.85 27.21
N PRO A 664 17.79 9.79 27.99
CA PRO A 664 19.13 9.42 28.38
C PRO A 664 19.95 8.79 27.26
N PRO A 665 21.29 8.68 27.41
CA PRO A 665 22.14 7.97 26.44
C PRO A 665 21.63 6.55 26.15
N GLY A 666 21.62 6.16 24.89
CA GLY A 666 21.06 4.87 24.43
C GLY A 666 19.57 4.88 24.10
N PHE A 667 18.87 5.99 24.35
CA PHE A 667 17.46 6.19 24.01
C PHE A 667 17.30 7.40 23.06
N PRO A 668 17.67 7.30 21.79
CA PRO A 668 17.62 8.42 20.87
C PRO A 668 16.19 8.88 20.58
N MET A 669 16.06 10.12 20.10
CA MET A 669 14.83 10.58 19.47
C MET A 669 14.53 9.76 18.21
N HIS A 670 13.27 9.49 17.95
CA HIS A 670 12.82 8.81 16.75
C HIS A 670 11.53 9.45 16.20
N ARG A 671 11.14 9.10 14.99
CA ARG A 671 10.05 9.73 14.25
C ARG A 671 8.64 9.58 14.86
N GLU A 672 8.46 8.70 15.82
CA GLU A 672 7.19 8.45 16.49
C GLU A 672 6.95 9.33 17.73
N LEU A 673 7.90 10.22 18.02
CA LEU A 673 7.83 11.19 19.11
C LEU A 673 7.48 12.57 18.55
N PHE A 674 6.96 13.45 19.43
CA PHE A 674 6.71 14.85 19.07
C PHE A 674 8.01 15.58 18.74
N HIS A 675 7.97 16.44 17.73
CA HIS A 675 9.04 17.40 17.48
C HIS A 675 9.17 18.35 18.66
N ARG A 676 10.34 18.96 18.88
CA ARG A 676 10.63 19.84 20.02
C ARG A 676 11.32 21.10 19.58
N HIS A 677 10.75 22.25 19.95
CA HIS A 677 11.42 23.55 19.85
C HIS A 677 12.29 23.86 21.08
N THR A 678 12.14 23.09 22.16
CA THR A 678 12.84 23.23 23.45
C THR A 678 14.19 22.50 23.50
N GLY A 679 14.67 21.96 22.37
CA GLY A 679 15.91 21.16 22.32
C GLY A 679 15.75 19.77 22.95
N LEU A 680 16.47 19.48 24.01
CA LEU A 680 16.44 18.15 24.63
C LEU A 680 15.26 17.93 25.59
N THR A 681 14.65 19.00 26.09
CA THR A 681 13.53 18.92 27.03
C THR A 681 12.22 18.64 26.34
N PHE A 682 11.26 18.06 27.02
CA PHE A 682 9.93 17.83 26.48
C PHE A 682 9.24 19.16 26.15
N ASP A 683 8.65 19.24 24.97
CA ASP A 683 7.89 20.40 24.49
C ASP A 683 6.41 20.14 24.66
N SER A 684 5.77 20.83 25.60
CA SER A 684 4.35 20.63 25.93
C SER A 684 3.38 21.38 25.00
N TYR A 685 3.86 22.22 24.09
CA TYR A 685 3.03 22.99 23.16
C TYR A 685 2.95 22.35 21.78
N THR A 686 4.02 21.69 21.33
CA THR A 686 4.04 21.01 20.04
C THR A 686 2.90 19.98 19.86
N PRO A 687 2.50 19.17 20.88
CA PRO A 687 1.34 18.30 20.76
C PRO A 687 0.05 19.01 20.34
N ALA A 688 -0.20 20.21 20.89
CA ALA A 688 -1.36 21.03 20.52
C ALA A 688 -1.26 21.53 19.08
N ALA A 689 -0.09 22.00 18.65
CA ALA A 689 0.14 22.41 17.27
C ALA A 689 -0.11 21.25 16.29
N VAL A 690 0.27 20.02 16.64
CA VAL A 690 0.01 18.82 15.84
C VAL A 690 -1.50 18.59 15.69
N VAL A 691 -2.28 18.66 16.76
CA VAL A 691 -3.75 18.47 16.67
C VAL A 691 -4.38 19.61 15.87
N ALA A 692 -4.00 20.86 16.10
CA ALA A 692 -4.52 22.00 15.34
C ALA A 692 -4.22 21.88 13.84
N THR A 693 -2.99 21.51 13.46
CA THR A 693 -2.61 21.23 12.07
C THR A 693 -3.46 20.11 11.48
N MET A 694 -3.68 19.00 12.24
CA MET A 694 -4.53 17.89 11.77
C MET A 694 -5.96 18.37 11.46
N VAL A 695 -6.56 19.16 12.34
CA VAL A 695 -7.94 19.65 12.17
C VAL A 695 -8.02 20.64 11.02
N PHE A 696 -7.19 21.68 11.03
CA PHE A 696 -7.29 22.74 10.05
C PHE A 696 -6.87 22.34 8.63
N SER A 697 -5.81 21.53 8.47
CA SER A 697 -5.43 20.99 7.16
C SER A 697 -6.51 20.12 6.54
N GLN A 698 -7.31 19.43 7.37
CA GLN A 698 -8.45 18.66 6.89
C GLN A 698 -9.64 19.56 6.53
N ILE A 699 -10.00 20.54 7.35
CA ILE A 699 -11.07 21.50 7.05
C ILE A 699 -10.73 22.28 5.79
N LEU A 700 -9.51 22.78 5.67
CA LEU A 700 -9.01 23.61 4.57
C LEU A 700 -8.49 22.78 3.38
N ASN A 701 -8.78 21.49 3.32
CA ASN A 701 -8.40 20.68 2.16
C ASN A 701 -9.00 21.29 0.87
N PRO A 702 -8.18 21.54 -0.19
CA PRO A 702 -8.62 22.26 -1.39
C PRO A 702 -9.85 21.68 -2.08
N GLU A 703 -9.94 20.33 -2.13
CA GLU A 703 -11.05 19.61 -2.77
C GLU A 703 -12.34 19.74 -1.94
N ARG A 704 -12.23 19.66 -0.61
CA ARG A 704 -13.36 19.86 0.32
C ARG A 704 -13.88 21.30 0.27
N ALA A 705 -13.00 22.28 0.31
CA ALA A 705 -13.34 23.68 0.18
C ALA A 705 -14.07 23.99 -1.16
N ALA A 706 -13.60 23.38 -2.25
CA ALA A 706 -14.25 23.49 -3.55
C ALA A 706 -15.65 22.85 -3.55
N ARG A 707 -15.83 21.68 -2.90
CA ARG A 707 -17.16 21.04 -2.79
C ARG A 707 -18.14 21.87 -1.97
N LEU A 708 -17.72 22.45 -0.85
CA LEU A 708 -18.55 23.37 -0.06
C LEU A 708 -19.03 24.56 -0.89
N THR A 709 -18.14 25.12 -1.73
CA THR A 709 -18.51 26.20 -2.64
C THR A 709 -19.50 25.73 -3.71
N TYR A 710 -19.26 24.59 -4.32
CA TYR A 710 -20.11 24.04 -5.39
C TYR A 710 -21.47 23.55 -4.89
N GLN A 711 -21.53 22.93 -3.71
CA GLN A 711 -22.79 22.39 -3.16
C GLN A 711 -23.76 23.50 -2.77
N SER A 712 -23.28 24.62 -2.24
CA SER A 712 -24.11 25.77 -1.90
C SER A 712 -24.73 26.45 -3.13
N ASP A 713 -24.10 26.35 -4.30
CA ASP A 713 -24.70 26.80 -5.57
C ASP A 713 -25.83 25.88 -6.05
N LEU A 714 -25.83 24.62 -5.68
CA LEU A 714 -26.89 23.63 -6.01
C LEU A 714 -28.06 23.69 -5.04
N ASP A 715 -27.78 23.95 -3.76
CA ASP A 715 -28.77 24.01 -2.69
C ASP A 715 -28.33 25.08 -1.65
N GLU A 716 -29.05 26.21 -1.68
CA GLU A 716 -28.78 27.36 -0.79
C GLU A 716 -28.91 27.06 0.71
N THR A 717 -29.50 25.93 1.06
CA THR A 717 -29.60 25.47 2.47
C THR A 717 -28.30 24.86 2.98
N LEU A 718 -27.38 24.45 2.10
CA LEU A 718 -26.10 23.85 2.48
C LEU A 718 -25.10 24.92 2.93
N PRO A 719 -24.17 24.60 3.84
CA PRO A 719 -23.19 25.56 4.32
C PRO A 719 -22.21 25.96 3.19
N THR A 720 -21.96 27.26 3.08
CA THR A 720 -20.93 27.77 2.18
C THR A 720 -19.55 27.62 2.79
N PHE A 721 -18.51 27.58 1.95
CA PHE A 721 -17.12 27.60 2.43
C PHE A 721 -16.82 28.87 3.23
N HIS A 722 -17.39 30.01 2.84
CA HIS A 722 -17.29 31.29 3.57
C HIS A 722 -17.82 31.14 5.02
N ARG A 723 -19.01 30.55 5.19
CA ARG A 723 -19.58 30.30 6.53
C ARG A 723 -18.69 29.41 7.39
N VAL A 724 -18.05 28.38 6.79
CA VAL A 724 -17.10 27.51 7.52
C VAL A 724 -15.90 28.33 7.99
N LEU A 725 -15.32 29.17 7.10
CA LEU A 725 -14.21 30.05 7.46
C LEU A 725 -14.56 31.02 8.60
N GLU A 726 -15.76 31.64 8.55
CA GLU A 726 -16.26 32.51 9.63
C GLU A 726 -16.36 31.74 10.94
N THR A 727 -17.10 30.64 10.94
CA THR A 727 -17.33 29.83 12.16
C THR A 727 -16.02 29.42 12.84
N VAL A 728 -15.04 28.92 12.06
CA VAL A 728 -13.72 28.53 12.60
C VAL A 728 -12.95 29.75 13.11
N SER A 729 -12.94 30.85 12.35
CA SER A 729 -12.25 32.07 12.75
C SER A 729 -12.81 32.66 14.06
N ASP A 730 -14.13 32.69 14.20
CA ASP A 730 -14.80 33.15 15.42
C ASP A 730 -14.51 32.23 16.62
N ALA A 731 -14.51 30.91 16.41
CA ALA A 731 -14.21 29.96 17.45
C ALA A 731 -12.73 30.02 17.92
N VAL A 732 -11.80 30.37 17.03
CA VAL A 732 -10.35 30.38 17.32
C VAL A 732 -9.90 31.77 17.83
N TRP A 733 -10.38 32.85 17.23
CA TRP A 733 -9.93 34.20 17.51
C TRP A 733 -10.91 35.05 18.34
N GLY A 734 -12.21 34.66 18.37
CA GLY A 734 -13.23 35.34 19.15
C GLY A 734 -13.26 34.96 20.63
N VAL A 735 -12.46 33.98 21.06
CA VAL A 735 -12.41 33.53 22.45
C VAL A 735 -11.62 34.47 23.36
N THR A 736 -12.09 34.60 24.60
CA THR A 736 -11.32 35.30 25.65
C THR A 736 -10.09 34.47 26.02
N MET A 737 -8.93 35.10 26.08
CA MET A 737 -7.70 34.45 26.51
C MET A 737 -7.83 34.00 27.96
N SER A 738 -7.34 32.75 28.25
CA SER A 738 -7.36 32.19 29.60
C SER A 738 -6.46 32.96 30.55
N ASP A 739 -6.86 33.05 31.83
CA ASP A 739 -6.00 33.55 32.89
C ASP A 739 -4.88 32.59 33.29
N ASP A 740 -5.00 31.28 32.92
CA ASP A 740 -3.93 30.30 33.05
C ASP A 740 -2.91 30.48 31.92
N ALA A 741 -1.65 30.74 32.25
CA ALA A 741 -0.60 31.02 31.29
C ALA A 741 -0.36 29.89 30.30
N TYR A 742 -0.51 28.63 30.72
CA TYR A 742 -0.33 27.48 29.84
C TYR A 742 -1.50 27.37 28.84
N GLU A 743 -2.72 27.54 29.30
CA GLU A 743 -3.90 27.52 28.42
C GLU A 743 -3.91 28.69 27.44
N ALA A 744 -3.52 29.88 27.90
CA ALA A 744 -3.39 31.06 27.03
C ALA A 744 -2.37 30.79 25.90
N GLU A 745 -1.26 30.12 26.20
CA GLU A 745 -0.29 29.75 25.16
C GLU A 745 -0.84 28.66 24.21
N LEU A 746 -1.60 27.68 24.71
CA LEU A 746 -2.29 26.72 23.84
C LEU A 746 -3.25 27.43 22.87
N GLN A 747 -4.01 28.44 23.33
CA GLN A 747 -4.87 29.25 22.48
C GLN A 747 -4.07 30.01 21.41
N ARG A 748 -2.92 30.62 21.77
CA ARG A 748 -2.03 31.30 20.81
C ARG A 748 -1.46 30.34 19.75
N VAL A 749 -1.08 29.12 20.17
CA VAL A 749 -0.64 28.06 19.23
C VAL A 749 -1.72 27.73 18.23
N VAL A 750 -2.97 27.52 18.66
CA VAL A 750 -4.11 27.24 17.77
C VAL A 750 -4.35 28.41 16.81
N GLN A 751 -4.30 29.66 17.31
CA GLN A 751 -4.45 30.87 16.50
C GLN A 751 -3.38 30.97 15.41
N GLN A 752 -2.12 30.71 15.74
CA GLN A 752 -1.02 30.73 14.77
C GLN A 752 -1.20 29.67 13.69
N VAL A 753 -1.52 28.44 14.08
CA VAL A 753 -1.70 27.34 13.12
C VAL A 753 -2.86 27.63 12.16
N TRP A 754 -3.95 28.25 12.63
CA TRP A 754 -5.05 28.65 11.76
C TRP A 754 -4.61 29.61 10.67
N ILE A 755 -3.84 30.64 11.01
CA ILE A 755 -3.32 31.62 10.03
C ILE A 755 -2.33 30.95 9.07
N ASP A 756 -1.45 30.11 9.57
CA ASP A 756 -0.47 29.40 8.73
C ASP A 756 -1.17 28.49 7.69
N GLU A 757 -2.22 27.79 8.08
CA GLU A 757 -3.00 26.93 7.18
C GLU A 757 -3.85 27.74 6.18
N LEU A 758 -4.40 28.90 6.56
CA LEU A 758 -5.06 29.82 5.63
C LEU A 758 -4.07 30.34 4.57
N ILE A 759 -2.89 30.79 4.98
CA ILE A 759 -1.83 31.23 4.06
C ILE A 759 -1.42 30.05 3.15
N GLY A 760 -1.32 28.85 3.69
CA GLY A 760 -1.05 27.63 2.95
C GLY A 760 -2.07 27.38 1.83
N LEU A 761 -3.36 27.39 2.15
CA LEU A 761 -4.45 27.21 1.17
C LEU A 761 -4.51 28.34 0.13
N ALA A 762 -4.31 29.59 0.54
CA ALA A 762 -4.27 30.73 -0.39
C ALA A 762 -3.12 30.61 -1.40
N SER A 763 -2.03 29.94 -1.02
CA SER A 763 -0.83 29.68 -1.83
C SER A 763 -0.92 28.41 -2.67
N GLU A 764 -1.93 27.55 -2.42
CA GLU A 764 -2.02 26.24 -3.06
C GLU A 764 -2.44 26.35 -4.54
N PRO A 765 -1.57 26.02 -5.51
CA PRO A 765 -1.86 26.21 -6.93
C PRO A 765 -3.03 25.36 -7.43
N THR A 766 -3.30 24.22 -6.79
CA THR A 766 -4.36 23.27 -7.18
C THR A 766 -5.72 23.69 -6.60
N ALA A 767 -5.75 24.59 -5.63
CA ALA A 767 -7.01 25.09 -5.06
C ALA A 767 -7.81 25.91 -6.09
N ALA A 768 -9.13 25.69 -6.12
CA ALA A 768 -10.03 26.41 -7.01
C ALA A 768 -9.91 27.94 -6.81
N PRO A 769 -9.98 28.76 -7.88
CA PRO A 769 -9.85 30.22 -7.77
C PRO A 769 -10.83 30.85 -6.77
N ALA A 770 -12.07 30.38 -6.69
CA ALA A 770 -13.06 30.85 -5.74
C ALA A 770 -12.64 30.57 -4.29
N VAL A 771 -12.12 29.40 -4.00
CA VAL A 771 -11.59 29.00 -2.67
C VAL A 771 -10.48 29.95 -2.25
N ARG A 772 -9.49 30.18 -3.13
CA ARG A 772 -8.39 31.13 -2.85
C ARG A 772 -8.88 32.55 -2.62
N ALA A 773 -9.93 33.01 -3.36
CA ALA A 773 -10.50 34.31 -3.19
C ALA A 773 -11.16 34.48 -1.81
N PHE A 774 -11.92 33.48 -1.33
CA PHE A 774 -12.52 33.51 0.01
C PHE A 774 -11.44 33.55 1.12
N VAL A 775 -10.39 32.77 0.98
CA VAL A 775 -9.29 32.75 1.97
C VAL A 775 -8.52 34.06 1.98
N LEU A 776 -8.24 34.66 0.80
CA LEU A 776 -7.59 35.96 0.71
C LEU A 776 -8.44 37.08 1.35
N GLU A 777 -9.76 37.02 1.18
CA GLU A 777 -10.65 38.00 1.83
C GLU A 777 -10.65 37.82 3.34
N ARG A 778 -10.72 36.59 3.83
CA ARG A 778 -10.61 36.29 5.27
C ARG A 778 -9.29 36.80 5.88
N LEU A 779 -8.18 36.67 5.18
CA LEU A 779 -6.89 37.20 5.62
C LEU A 779 -6.90 38.75 5.68
N ARG A 780 -7.59 39.46 4.74
CA ARG A 780 -7.77 40.93 4.79
C ARG A 780 -8.63 41.36 5.96
N GLU A 781 -9.71 40.63 6.22
CA GLU A 781 -10.56 40.89 7.38
C GLU A 781 -9.79 40.77 8.71
N PHE A 782 -8.86 39.79 8.81
CA PHE A 782 -7.98 39.68 9.98
C PHE A 782 -7.04 40.87 10.16
N VAL A 783 -6.54 41.48 9.07
CA VAL A 783 -5.71 42.71 9.16
C VAL A 783 -6.49 43.88 9.78
N GLU A 784 -7.78 43.95 9.50
CA GLU A 784 -8.64 45.00 10.07
C GLU A 784 -9.07 44.65 11.51
N TRP A 785 -9.41 43.39 11.76
CA TRP A 785 -10.02 42.94 13.00
C TRP A 785 -9.01 42.76 14.17
N ILE A 786 -7.81 42.22 13.92
CA ILE A 786 -6.82 41.94 14.98
C ILE A 786 -6.43 43.19 15.76
N PRO A 787 -6.17 44.36 15.13
CA PRO A 787 -5.81 45.59 15.87
C PRO A 787 -6.92 46.14 16.75
N GLU A 788 -8.18 45.94 16.37
CA GLU A 788 -9.35 46.45 17.07
C GLU A 788 -9.81 45.52 18.23
N SER A 789 -9.33 44.29 18.27
CA SER A 789 -9.75 43.31 19.27
C SER A 789 -9.21 43.68 20.65
N PRO A 790 -10.03 43.62 21.72
CA PRO A 790 -9.59 44.00 23.06
C PRO A 790 -8.48 43.06 23.58
N ILE A 791 -7.49 43.66 24.27
CA ILE A 791 -6.43 42.93 24.97
C ILE A 791 -6.46 43.37 26.43
N SER A 792 -6.35 42.44 27.37
CA SER A 792 -6.29 42.75 28.79
C SER A 792 -5.07 43.65 29.12
N ALA A 793 -5.27 44.61 29.98
CA ALA A 793 -4.20 45.55 30.35
C ALA A 793 -3.06 44.76 31.03
N GLY A 794 -1.86 44.75 30.41
CA GLY A 794 -0.70 44.05 30.88
C GLY A 794 -0.38 42.70 30.19
N ASP A 795 -1.28 42.18 29.36
CA ASP A 795 -1.02 40.98 28.57
C ASP A 795 -0.10 41.29 27.37
N ARG A 796 1.21 41.22 27.65
CA ARG A 796 2.24 41.52 26.65
C ARG A 796 2.40 40.39 25.63
N GLU A 797 2.22 39.14 26.06
CA GLU A 797 2.41 37.95 25.23
C GLU A 797 1.37 37.89 24.13
N THR A 798 0.09 38.08 24.46
CA THR A 798 -0.98 38.17 23.46
C THR A 798 -0.78 39.37 22.52
N ARG A 799 -0.29 40.50 22.99
CA ARG A 799 0.01 41.64 22.11
C ARG A 799 1.13 41.30 21.13
N TYR A 800 2.25 40.71 21.58
CA TYR A 800 3.36 40.36 20.70
C TYR A 800 2.96 39.27 19.70
N HIS A 801 2.18 38.27 20.14
CA HIS A 801 1.60 37.26 19.26
C HIS A 801 0.76 37.90 18.15
N ARG A 802 -0.17 38.77 18.47
CA ARG A 802 -1.01 39.51 17.49
C ARG A 802 -0.19 40.37 16.53
N GLU A 803 0.81 41.08 17.03
CA GLU A 803 1.72 41.87 16.19
C GLU A 803 2.50 41.01 15.20
N MET A 804 2.94 39.82 15.64
CA MET A 804 3.64 38.83 14.79
C MET A 804 2.71 38.28 13.71
N VAL A 805 1.53 37.82 14.10
CA VAL A 805 0.51 37.27 13.16
C VAL A 805 0.13 38.30 12.10
N LEU A 806 -0.15 39.55 12.54
CA LEU A 806 -0.48 40.64 11.63
C LEU A 806 0.65 40.88 10.61
N SER A 807 1.91 40.91 11.08
CA SER A 807 3.06 41.06 10.19
C SER A 807 3.19 39.91 9.19
N ASP A 808 2.86 38.69 9.58
CA ASP A 808 2.90 37.51 8.69
C ASP A 808 1.81 37.61 7.60
N ILE A 809 0.58 38.00 7.96
CA ILE A 809 -0.51 38.22 7.01
C ILE A 809 -0.18 39.37 6.05
N GLU A 810 0.27 40.51 6.56
CA GLU A 810 0.61 41.69 5.74
C GLU A 810 1.72 41.41 4.73
N ARG A 811 2.77 40.71 5.16
CA ARG A 811 3.84 40.25 4.25
C ARG A 811 3.32 39.32 3.17
N TYR A 812 2.45 38.36 3.51
CA TYR A 812 1.81 37.51 2.53
C TYR A 812 0.96 38.27 1.52
N LEU A 813 0.10 39.19 1.98
CA LEU A 813 -0.79 39.98 1.12
C LEU A 813 -0.01 40.96 0.23
N ALA A 814 1.13 41.52 0.69
CA ALA A 814 2.03 42.33 -0.10
C ALA A 814 2.78 41.55 -1.19
N ARG A 815 2.69 40.20 -1.21
CA ARG A 815 3.43 39.29 -2.11
C ARG A 815 4.96 39.41 -2.00
N ASP A 816 5.45 40.04 -0.93
CA ASP A 816 6.87 39.95 -0.56
C ASP A 816 7.24 38.62 0.10
N TYR A 817 6.27 37.74 0.15
CA TYR A 817 6.43 36.37 0.65
C TYR A 817 6.96 35.51 -0.49
N GLU A 818 8.28 35.37 -0.61
CA GLU A 818 8.83 34.16 -1.19
C GLU A 818 8.28 33.02 -0.35
N ALA A 819 7.52 32.12 -0.97
CA ALA A 819 6.96 30.96 -0.27
C ALA A 819 8.05 30.40 0.65
N LYS A 820 7.86 30.53 1.96
CA LYS A 820 8.79 30.02 2.96
C LYS A 820 9.12 28.62 2.51
N GLU A 821 10.34 28.36 2.04
CA GLU A 821 10.84 27.00 1.97
C GLU A 821 10.45 26.43 3.30
N GLN A 822 9.55 25.43 3.30
CA GLN A 822 8.83 25.00 4.50
C GLN A 822 9.87 24.78 5.60
N THR A 823 10.05 25.81 6.43
CA THR A 823 10.83 25.70 7.64
C THR A 823 10.11 24.66 8.46
N GLU A 824 10.63 23.43 8.42
CA GLU A 824 10.22 22.25 9.16
C GLU A 824 8.70 22.18 9.32
N SER A 825 8.01 21.64 8.30
CA SER A 825 6.59 21.30 8.45
C SER A 825 6.42 20.51 9.73
N ILE A 826 5.49 20.94 10.59
CA ILE A 826 5.11 20.18 11.79
C ILE A 826 4.80 18.76 11.32
N THR A 827 5.67 17.83 11.67
CA THR A 827 5.49 16.44 11.26
C THR A 827 4.51 15.81 12.23
N ILE A 828 3.35 15.41 11.71
CA ILE A 828 2.38 14.61 12.48
C ILE A 828 3.02 13.25 12.74
N PRO A 829 3.28 12.89 14.01
CA PRO A 829 3.85 11.58 14.31
C PRO A 829 2.98 10.45 13.76
N PRO A 830 3.54 9.41 13.16
CA PRO A 830 2.77 8.28 12.63
C PRO A 830 2.04 7.47 13.71
N GLY A 831 2.13 7.82 14.90
CA GLY A 831 1.59 7.44 16.24
C GLY A 831 0.53 6.36 16.38
N SER A 832 0.15 5.65 15.43
CA SER A 832 -0.72 4.47 15.52
C SER A 832 -0.24 3.43 14.53
N PRO A 833 -0.67 2.20 14.71
CA PRO A 833 -0.09 1.05 14.07
C PRO A 833 0.05 1.13 12.55
N ILE A 834 -0.55 2.13 11.92
CA ILE A 834 -0.64 2.11 10.47
C ILE A 834 -0.26 3.48 9.95
N GLY A 835 0.86 3.47 9.24
CA GLY A 835 1.54 4.66 8.80
C GLY A 835 0.68 5.61 7.99
N SER A 836 0.65 6.86 8.42
CA SER A 836 0.12 7.98 7.65
C SER A 836 1.10 8.47 6.56
N GLU A 837 2.35 8.03 6.56
CA GLU A 837 3.38 8.46 5.59
C GLU A 837 3.14 7.96 4.15
N ALA A 838 2.34 6.93 3.95
CA ALA A 838 1.93 6.48 2.63
C ALA A 838 1.15 7.56 1.84
N ARG A 839 0.61 8.60 2.50
CA ARG A 839 -0.24 9.61 1.87
C ARG A 839 0.48 10.58 0.94
N ARG A 840 1.77 10.88 1.16
CA ARG A 840 2.50 11.87 0.32
C ARG A 840 2.90 11.34 -1.05
N HIS A 841 2.96 10.02 -1.24
CA HIS A 841 3.34 9.41 -2.52
C HIS A 841 2.16 9.04 -3.43
N TYR A 842 0.92 9.03 -2.92
CA TYR A 842 -0.25 8.58 -3.68
C TYR A 842 -0.74 9.55 -4.76
N HIS A 843 -0.43 10.85 -4.71
CA HIS A 843 -0.92 11.80 -5.71
C HIS A 843 -0.37 11.62 -7.13
N HIS A 844 0.78 10.95 -7.30
CA HIS A 844 1.38 10.75 -8.63
C HIS A 844 1.19 9.35 -9.23
N GLU A 845 0.93 8.33 -8.42
CA GLU A 845 0.77 6.94 -8.90
C GLU A 845 -0.67 6.54 -9.25
N PHE A 846 -1.67 7.28 -8.75
CA PHE A 846 -3.08 6.97 -8.95
C PHE A 846 -3.56 7.00 -10.41
N LEU A 847 -2.91 7.76 -11.26
CA LEU A 847 -3.25 7.86 -12.70
C LEU A 847 -2.65 6.74 -13.56
N HIS A 848 -1.77 5.90 -13.03
CA HIS A 848 -1.06 4.86 -13.78
C HIS A 848 -1.06 3.45 -13.14
N ALA A 849 -1.66 3.27 -11.97
CA ALA A 849 -1.75 1.95 -11.32
C ALA A 849 -2.83 1.10 -11.99
N THR A 850 -2.40 0.18 -12.82
CA THR A 850 -3.22 -0.95 -13.23
C THR A 850 -3.50 -1.85 -12.02
N ASP A 851 -4.72 -2.33 -11.88
CA ASP A 851 -5.39 -3.11 -10.82
C ASP A 851 -4.60 -4.19 -10.05
N THR A 852 -3.31 -4.36 -10.28
CA THR A 852 -2.51 -5.45 -9.67
C THR A 852 -1.57 -5.01 -8.54
N GLN A 853 -1.46 -3.71 -8.23
CA GLN A 853 -0.48 -3.21 -7.24
C GLN A 853 -1.09 -2.80 -5.89
N TRP A 854 -2.40 -2.82 -5.73
CA TRP A 854 -3.08 -2.28 -4.55
C TRP A 854 -2.75 -2.96 -3.21
N CYS A 855 -2.45 -4.25 -3.21
CA CYS A 855 -2.12 -5.00 -2.00
C CYS A 855 -0.62 -5.03 -1.65
N SER A 856 0.27 -4.53 -2.52
CA SER A 856 1.72 -4.59 -2.31
C SER A 856 2.36 -3.31 -1.74
N HIS A 857 1.58 -2.23 -1.54
CA HIS A 857 2.08 -0.93 -1.09
C HIS A 857 1.38 -0.37 0.16
N GLN A 858 0.83 -1.26 1.02
CA GLN A 858 0.28 -0.83 2.31
C GLN A 858 1.12 -1.27 3.49
#